data_1f91091b7845a8878672e23b0bf9eda8
#
_entry.id   1f91091b7845a8878672e23b0bf9eda8
#
_cell.length_a   1.000
_cell.length_b   1.000
_cell.length_c   1.000
_cell.angle_alpha   90.00
_cell.angle_beta   90.00
_cell.angle_gamma   90.00
#
_symmetry.space_group_name_H-M   'P 1'
#
loop_
_entity.id
_entity.type
_entity.pdbx_description
1 polymer ?
#
loop_
_entity_poly.entity_id
_entity_poly.type
_entity_poly.pdbx_seq_one_letter_code
_entity_poly.pdbx_strand_id
1 'polypeptide(L)'
;MCLDRSTLAGHVVMIGDTLGQYRIVEKIGEGGMGVVYRAQDTRLNRAVAIKILRSDVATDSDRLARFQREALLLAALNHPNIAAIYGLEEYSGQVFLVLELVEGETLAHRIARGALATREVIDIARQIARAIEEAHDKGIVHRDLKPSNVKVTPDGVIKVLDFGLAKALSDDDSKHGPSSEQVTREWTILGTPAYMSPEQRRGRAADATADIWAFGCVLFEMLTGVTAFGESTPADVSEAVLRGETPWAALAPDAPASLRALVKSCLESNPRNRLRHIRDARLLLDPTTTEHDVPVADITRGASRLPAWLSPVAIVSLIVVGLLVGLALPRWLAPTEPVAAIRLPTAPPFDLRPTFAFGPSVAVSPDGRAVVYALATGTTTLLYIKRLDEFEARPIAGTQGARNPFFSPLGQWVGFYDEVHHKLKKVSLGGGEPVVIADSDLQGGAAWAPDDTILFASYHGLVRVPANGGIPQAVTKAEAGQHWWPTLLPGGRMALFSRLPARGSFDDADIVAVALNGGSPKVILQSAYFPHYAPTGHLIFVQGDSVLAAPFDPKSLSVTGAAVTLLKGVWTSSWTGYADFAFSDTGTLVYVSGGPNPNKASLVSVDRAGNVTPLIDERRAYRVPRVSPDGLQVAVALVDQQVDVWTYDLSRKTLNRLTDSPSWDAYPLWQPGTRWVTFSSTRDGLASIYRQDLRSGTVEKLVAAENPTFPDSWSPDGRLLAYHEESPHTGFDIWIYSMDSHSSKLFLQTPYNESGAEFSPDGRFIAYQSGEAGGQTEIYIRPYPEANPRRKVSTNGGTAPRWGSYGKELFYKVGGKLMASSIDRTPDLVVGTPHELFNGPYGAYDALPSGQSFVMVKEMADGDQPTRINFVLNWFDELKRLTSAKR
;
A
#
# COMPACT_ATOMS: atom_id res chain seq x y z
N MET A 1 20.16 -50.02 -45.99
CA MET A 1 18.82 -49.35 -45.91
C MET A 1 18.71 -48.78 -44.54
N CYS A 2 19.29 -47.58 -44.36
CA CYS A 2 19.23 -46.82 -43.15
C CYS A 2 17.96 -45.96 -43.21
N LEU A 3 17.07 -46.12 -42.24
CA LEU A 3 15.97 -45.18 -41.95
C LEU A 3 16.37 -44.37 -40.76
N ASP A 4 16.44 -43.11 -41.03
CA ASP A 4 16.76 -41.99 -40.15
C ASP A 4 15.75 -41.89 -39.01
N ARG A 5 16.25 -41.90 -37.77
CA ARG A 5 15.43 -41.69 -36.54
C ARG A 5 15.66 -40.26 -36.07
N SER A 6 14.85 -39.36 -36.58
CA SER A 6 14.72 -38.02 -35.99
C SER A 6 13.35 -37.42 -36.33
N THR A 7 12.32 -37.81 -35.57
CA THR A 7 11.11 -37.01 -35.31
C THR A 7 10.25 -37.76 -34.30
N LEU A 8 10.45 -37.48 -33.03
CA LEU A 8 9.58 -37.92 -31.95
C LEU A 8 9.27 -36.68 -31.07
N ALA A 9 8.17 -35.99 -31.39
CA ALA A 9 7.40 -35.19 -30.45
C ALA A 9 6.17 -34.62 -31.15
N GLY A 10 5.08 -35.34 -31.16
CA GLY A 10 3.80 -34.90 -31.72
C GLY A 10 2.77 -36.04 -31.65
N HIS A 11 2.36 -36.48 -30.45
CA HIS A 11 1.17 -37.28 -30.33
C HIS A 11 -0.03 -36.41 -30.70
N VAL A 12 -0.60 -36.61 -31.88
CA VAL A 12 -1.92 -36.10 -32.26
C VAL A 12 -2.93 -36.91 -31.46
N VAL A 13 -3.56 -36.26 -30.47
CA VAL A 13 -4.63 -36.87 -29.67
C VAL A 13 -5.79 -37.19 -30.58
N MET A 14 -6.20 -38.46 -30.60
CA MET A 14 -7.28 -38.95 -31.45
C MET A 14 -8.58 -39.18 -30.63
N ILE A 15 -9.71 -39.17 -31.30
CA ILE A 15 -10.99 -39.56 -30.70
C ILE A 15 -10.91 -41.00 -30.21
N GLY A 16 -11.24 -41.22 -28.94
CA GLY A 16 -11.13 -42.51 -28.26
C GLY A 16 -9.94 -42.65 -27.33
N ASP A 17 -8.93 -41.76 -27.45
CA ASP A 17 -7.76 -41.74 -26.56
C ASP A 17 -8.16 -41.34 -25.13
N THR A 18 -7.31 -41.72 -24.17
CA THR A 18 -7.50 -41.38 -22.75
C THR A 18 -6.31 -40.57 -22.26
N LEU A 19 -6.57 -39.34 -21.82
CA LEU A 19 -5.61 -38.44 -21.16
C LEU A 19 -5.84 -38.52 -19.63
N GLY A 20 -5.02 -39.32 -18.94
CA GLY A 20 -5.22 -39.57 -17.51
C GLY A 20 -6.58 -40.23 -17.26
N GLN A 21 -7.48 -39.50 -16.60
CA GLN A 21 -8.87 -39.92 -16.30
C GLN A 21 -9.89 -39.49 -17.37
N TYR A 22 -9.50 -38.74 -18.39
CA TYR A 22 -10.41 -38.13 -19.37
C TYR A 22 -10.38 -38.90 -20.70
N ARG A 23 -11.49 -39.49 -21.09
CA ARG A 23 -11.66 -40.16 -22.37
C ARG A 23 -12.17 -39.16 -23.42
N ILE A 24 -11.43 -38.94 -24.46
CA ILE A 24 -11.77 -38.03 -25.56
C ILE A 24 -12.93 -38.61 -26.37
N VAL A 25 -13.98 -37.80 -26.55
CA VAL A 25 -15.23 -38.23 -27.22
C VAL A 25 -15.33 -37.61 -28.62
N GLU A 26 -15.11 -36.31 -28.74
CA GLU A 26 -15.18 -35.59 -30.02
C GLU A 26 -14.38 -34.28 -29.97
N LYS A 27 -14.01 -33.78 -31.15
CA LYS A 27 -13.40 -32.47 -31.30
C LYS A 27 -14.49 -31.42 -31.41
N ILE A 28 -14.50 -30.41 -30.52
CA ILE A 28 -15.53 -29.38 -30.48
C ILE A 28 -15.04 -27.99 -30.91
N GLY A 29 -13.72 -27.80 -31.06
CA GLY A 29 -13.17 -26.53 -31.53
C GLY A 29 -11.67 -26.61 -31.78
N GLU A 30 -11.16 -25.66 -32.61
CA GLU A 30 -9.75 -25.45 -32.86
C GLU A 30 -9.51 -23.95 -32.99
N GLY A 31 -8.42 -23.45 -32.43
CA GLY A 31 -8.05 -22.03 -32.48
C GLY A 31 -6.55 -21.84 -32.39
N GLY A 32 -6.09 -20.62 -32.43
CA GLY A 32 -4.67 -20.26 -32.40
C GLY A 32 -3.87 -20.80 -31.21
N MET A 33 -4.56 -21.19 -30.12
CA MET A 33 -3.94 -21.66 -28.86
C MET A 33 -3.99 -23.14 -28.64
N GLY A 34 -4.72 -23.89 -29.46
CA GLY A 34 -4.85 -25.31 -29.31
C GLY A 34 -6.19 -25.85 -29.79
N VAL A 35 -6.41 -27.14 -29.49
CA VAL A 35 -7.62 -27.87 -29.88
C VAL A 35 -8.46 -28.15 -28.65
N VAL A 36 -9.78 -27.98 -28.77
CA VAL A 36 -10.75 -28.24 -27.70
C VAL A 36 -11.53 -29.51 -28.03
N TYR A 37 -11.55 -30.42 -27.08
CA TYR A 37 -12.28 -31.68 -27.19
C TYR A 37 -13.37 -31.79 -26.14
N ARG A 38 -14.47 -32.44 -26.46
CA ARG A 38 -15.40 -32.97 -25.46
C ARG A 38 -14.79 -34.28 -24.94
N ALA A 39 -14.75 -34.42 -23.63
CA ALA A 39 -14.26 -35.61 -22.97
C ALA A 39 -15.16 -36.05 -21.81
N GLN A 40 -15.07 -37.36 -21.46
CA GLN A 40 -15.73 -37.91 -20.29
C GLN A 40 -14.71 -38.07 -19.15
N ASP A 41 -14.91 -37.38 -18.04
CA ASP A 41 -14.21 -37.67 -16.78
C ASP A 41 -14.72 -39.01 -16.23
N THR A 42 -13.87 -40.03 -16.31
CA THR A 42 -14.26 -41.40 -15.95
C THR A 42 -14.33 -41.63 -14.43
N ARG A 43 -13.72 -40.74 -13.62
CA ARG A 43 -13.78 -40.80 -12.14
C ARG A 43 -15.03 -40.14 -11.59
N LEU A 44 -15.37 -38.95 -12.11
CA LEU A 44 -16.52 -38.20 -11.65
C LEU A 44 -17.77 -38.42 -12.50
N ASN A 45 -17.66 -39.24 -13.56
CA ASN A 45 -18.74 -39.58 -14.50
C ASN A 45 -19.49 -38.36 -15.06
N ARG A 46 -18.73 -37.31 -15.45
CA ARG A 46 -19.28 -36.09 -16.04
C ARG A 46 -18.60 -35.74 -17.36
N ALA A 47 -19.33 -35.07 -18.24
CA ALA A 47 -18.76 -34.50 -19.45
C ALA A 47 -17.99 -33.22 -19.14
N VAL A 48 -16.81 -33.03 -19.76
CA VAL A 48 -15.93 -31.87 -19.61
C VAL A 48 -15.41 -31.42 -20.98
N ALA A 49 -14.96 -30.19 -21.09
CA ALA A 49 -14.18 -29.71 -22.23
C ALA A 49 -12.68 -29.76 -21.87
N ILE A 50 -11.86 -30.33 -22.77
CA ILE A 50 -10.41 -30.38 -22.61
C ILE A 50 -9.79 -29.53 -23.71
N LYS A 51 -9.04 -28.50 -23.29
CA LYS A 51 -8.27 -27.64 -24.19
C LYS A 51 -6.80 -28.01 -24.13
N ILE A 52 -6.30 -28.64 -25.20
CA ILE A 52 -4.91 -29.11 -25.32
C ILE A 52 -4.09 -27.96 -25.89
N LEU A 53 -2.99 -27.59 -25.19
CA LEU A 53 -2.08 -26.56 -25.65
C LEU A 53 -1.17 -27.06 -26.78
N ARG A 54 -0.77 -26.14 -27.65
CA ARG A 54 0.17 -26.44 -28.72
C ARG A 54 1.56 -26.78 -28.15
N SER A 55 2.30 -27.62 -28.88
CA SER A 55 3.62 -28.11 -28.44
C SER A 55 4.67 -27.01 -28.30
N ASP A 56 4.58 -25.94 -29.10
CA ASP A 56 5.46 -24.76 -29.02
C ASP A 56 5.33 -23.98 -27.71
N VAL A 57 4.19 -24.10 -27.02
CA VAL A 57 3.93 -23.51 -25.70
C VAL A 57 4.38 -24.46 -24.59
N ALA A 58 4.18 -25.74 -24.75
CA ALA A 58 4.50 -26.76 -23.75
C ALA A 58 6.02 -26.98 -23.55
N THR A 59 6.86 -26.59 -24.51
CA THR A 59 8.32 -26.78 -24.47
C THR A 59 9.09 -25.60 -23.87
N ASP A 60 8.47 -24.43 -23.68
CA ASP A 60 9.09 -23.25 -23.08
C ASP A 60 8.69 -23.17 -21.57
N SER A 61 9.67 -23.43 -20.70
CA SER A 61 9.45 -23.47 -19.23
C SER A 61 8.91 -22.16 -18.65
N ASP A 62 9.35 -21.01 -19.19
CA ASP A 62 8.95 -19.70 -18.68
C ASP A 62 7.53 -19.32 -19.14
N ARG A 63 7.18 -19.69 -20.38
CA ARG A 63 5.82 -19.53 -20.90
C ARG A 63 4.86 -20.47 -20.18
N LEU A 64 5.25 -21.71 -19.93
CA LEU A 64 4.44 -22.67 -19.20
C LEU A 64 4.19 -22.22 -17.74
N ALA A 65 5.21 -21.73 -17.05
CA ALA A 65 5.07 -21.23 -15.67
C ALA A 65 4.17 -19.98 -15.58
N ARG A 66 4.19 -19.10 -16.59
CA ARG A 66 3.26 -17.96 -16.69
C ARG A 66 1.84 -18.42 -16.96
N PHE A 67 1.66 -19.33 -17.89
CA PHE A 67 0.36 -19.92 -18.20
C PHE A 67 -0.25 -20.63 -16.98
N GLN A 68 0.54 -21.39 -16.24
CA GLN A 68 0.08 -22.06 -15.01
C GLN A 68 -0.39 -21.06 -13.96
N ARG A 69 0.32 -19.93 -13.77
CA ARG A 69 -0.08 -18.86 -12.86
C ARG A 69 -1.41 -18.20 -13.28
N GLU A 70 -1.57 -17.90 -14.57
CA GLU A 70 -2.82 -17.30 -15.07
C GLU A 70 -3.98 -18.29 -14.99
N ALA A 71 -3.76 -19.57 -15.31
CA ALA A 71 -4.79 -20.60 -15.18
C ALA A 71 -5.27 -20.78 -13.72
N LEU A 72 -4.36 -20.67 -12.73
CA LEU A 72 -4.71 -20.70 -11.31
C LEU A 72 -5.57 -19.48 -10.89
N LEU A 73 -5.25 -18.29 -11.39
CA LEU A 73 -6.05 -17.09 -11.15
C LEU A 73 -7.45 -17.21 -11.75
N LEU A 74 -7.53 -17.77 -12.96
CA LEU A 74 -8.81 -18.00 -13.65
C LEU A 74 -9.64 -19.10 -12.99
N ALA A 75 -9.01 -20.13 -12.41
CA ALA A 75 -9.71 -21.19 -11.67
C ALA A 75 -10.39 -20.68 -10.39
N ALA A 76 -9.97 -19.50 -9.88
CA ALA A 76 -10.63 -18.83 -8.76
C ALA A 76 -11.92 -18.09 -9.16
N LEU A 77 -12.22 -17.96 -10.47
CA LEU A 77 -13.48 -17.41 -10.96
C LEU A 77 -14.60 -18.43 -10.85
N ASN A 78 -15.53 -18.19 -9.95
CA ASN A 78 -16.76 -18.99 -9.81
C ASN A 78 -17.98 -18.07 -9.92
N HIS A 79 -18.55 -17.98 -11.11
CA HIS A 79 -19.69 -17.12 -11.40
C HIS A 79 -20.65 -17.81 -12.41
N PRO A 80 -21.95 -17.68 -12.26
CA PRO A 80 -22.93 -18.36 -13.14
C PRO A 80 -22.77 -18.02 -14.62
N ASN A 81 -22.25 -16.84 -14.95
CA ASN A 81 -22.04 -16.39 -16.32
C ASN A 81 -20.59 -16.54 -16.83
N ILE A 82 -19.72 -17.26 -16.11
CA ILE A 82 -18.35 -17.60 -16.53
C ILE A 82 -18.23 -19.12 -16.59
N ALA A 83 -17.59 -19.65 -17.63
CA ALA A 83 -17.28 -21.07 -17.70
C ALA A 83 -16.18 -21.45 -16.72
N ALA A 84 -16.42 -22.42 -15.85
CA ALA A 84 -15.50 -22.82 -14.81
C ALA A 84 -14.27 -23.54 -15.35
N ILE A 85 -13.09 -23.28 -14.79
CA ILE A 85 -11.88 -24.08 -14.99
C ILE A 85 -11.81 -25.09 -13.85
N TYR A 86 -11.86 -26.36 -14.18
CA TYR A 86 -11.82 -27.46 -13.19
C TYR A 86 -10.39 -27.86 -12.81
N GLY A 87 -9.43 -27.63 -13.71
CA GLY A 87 -8.03 -27.94 -13.45
C GLY A 87 -7.11 -27.69 -14.63
N LEU A 88 -5.82 -27.70 -14.33
CA LEU A 88 -4.73 -27.75 -15.30
C LEU A 88 -3.97 -29.03 -15.01
N GLU A 89 -3.86 -29.90 -15.98
CA GLU A 89 -3.26 -31.22 -15.82
C GLU A 89 -2.18 -31.48 -16.88
N GLU A 90 -1.25 -32.34 -16.53
CA GLU A 90 -0.20 -32.82 -17.44
C GLU A 90 -0.28 -34.35 -17.53
N TYR A 91 -0.26 -34.89 -18.76
CA TYR A 91 -0.20 -36.31 -19.01
C TYR A 91 0.72 -36.60 -20.19
N SER A 92 1.71 -37.47 -20.00
CA SER A 92 2.71 -37.84 -21.01
C SER A 92 3.40 -36.65 -21.69
N GLY A 93 3.70 -35.58 -20.92
CA GLY A 93 4.34 -34.37 -21.43
C GLY A 93 3.39 -33.41 -22.17
N GLN A 94 2.10 -33.69 -22.16
CA GLN A 94 1.08 -32.84 -22.76
C GLN A 94 0.29 -32.09 -21.66
N VAL A 95 0.33 -30.78 -21.70
CA VAL A 95 -0.38 -29.91 -20.75
C VAL A 95 -1.75 -29.54 -21.33
N PHE A 96 -2.80 -29.66 -20.54
CA PHE A 96 -4.18 -29.36 -20.94
C PHE A 96 -5.01 -28.77 -19.81
N LEU A 97 -5.98 -27.93 -20.19
CA LEU A 97 -6.99 -27.39 -19.29
C LEU A 97 -8.24 -28.26 -19.31
N VAL A 98 -8.78 -28.51 -18.12
CA VAL A 98 -10.08 -29.12 -17.92
C VAL A 98 -11.10 -28.07 -17.60
N LEU A 99 -12.11 -27.92 -18.45
CA LEU A 99 -13.07 -26.81 -18.41
C LEU A 99 -14.50 -27.34 -18.28
N GLU A 100 -15.41 -26.50 -17.83
CA GLU A 100 -16.86 -26.74 -17.93
C GLU A 100 -17.27 -26.94 -19.40
N LEU A 101 -17.90 -28.04 -19.70
CA LEU A 101 -18.54 -28.25 -21.00
C LEU A 101 -19.86 -27.48 -21.03
N VAL A 102 -19.85 -26.30 -21.67
CA VAL A 102 -21.07 -25.49 -21.83
C VAL A 102 -21.86 -25.98 -23.04
N GLU A 103 -23.08 -26.45 -22.83
CA GLU A 103 -24.03 -26.80 -23.90
C GLU A 103 -24.71 -25.54 -24.47
N GLY A 104 -25.11 -25.56 -25.72
CA GLY A 104 -25.77 -24.45 -26.39
C GLY A 104 -24.96 -23.87 -27.57
N GLU A 105 -25.47 -22.82 -28.19
CA GLU A 105 -24.86 -22.17 -29.34
C GLU A 105 -23.99 -20.98 -28.96
N THR A 106 -23.04 -20.57 -29.80
CA THR A 106 -22.31 -19.32 -29.60
C THR A 106 -23.18 -18.12 -29.95
N LEU A 107 -22.92 -16.99 -29.28
CA LEU A 107 -23.57 -15.73 -29.60
C LEU A 107 -23.30 -15.32 -31.08
N ALA A 108 -22.14 -15.65 -31.62
CA ALA A 108 -21.82 -15.46 -33.03
C ALA A 108 -22.77 -16.19 -33.95
N HIS A 109 -23.09 -17.48 -33.71
CA HIS A 109 -24.08 -18.24 -34.48
C HIS A 109 -25.48 -17.65 -34.35
N ARG A 110 -25.81 -17.07 -33.20
CA ARG A 110 -27.11 -16.43 -32.98
C ARG A 110 -27.23 -15.14 -33.75
N ILE A 111 -26.20 -14.29 -33.76
CA ILE A 111 -26.16 -13.02 -34.50
C ILE A 111 -26.13 -13.26 -36.04
N ALA A 112 -25.47 -14.34 -36.49
CA ALA A 112 -25.41 -14.68 -37.91
C ALA A 112 -26.79 -14.90 -38.54
N ARG A 113 -27.86 -15.07 -37.75
CA ARG A 113 -29.26 -15.17 -38.21
C ARG A 113 -29.94 -13.81 -38.34
N GLY A 114 -29.27 -12.72 -37.98
CA GLY A 114 -29.72 -11.34 -38.02
C GLY A 114 -29.65 -10.65 -36.67
N ALA A 115 -29.95 -9.35 -36.66
CA ALA A 115 -30.01 -8.54 -35.46
C ALA A 115 -30.97 -9.11 -34.42
N LEU A 116 -30.65 -9.01 -33.16
CA LEU A 116 -31.44 -9.54 -32.05
C LEU A 116 -32.51 -8.51 -31.62
N ALA A 117 -33.63 -9.01 -31.07
CA ALA A 117 -34.63 -8.14 -30.46
C ALA A 117 -34.04 -7.35 -29.28
N THR A 118 -34.38 -6.07 -29.15
CA THR A 118 -33.83 -5.17 -28.11
C THR A 118 -33.89 -5.74 -26.69
N ARG A 119 -35.01 -6.40 -26.35
CA ARG A 119 -35.16 -7.03 -25.02
C ARG A 119 -34.13 -8.14 -24.80
N GLU A 120 -33.94 -8.97 -25.81
CA GLU A 120 -32.93 -10.05 -25.78
C GLU A 120 -31.51 -9.50 -25.69
N VAL A 121 -31.21 -8.43 -26.45
CA VAL A 121 -29.91 -7.74 -26.38
C VAL A 121 -29.65 -7.26 -24.95
N ILE A 122 -30.63 -6.63 -24.31
CA ILE A 122 -30.49 -6.14 -22.92
C ILE A 122 -30.23 -7.30 -21.95
N ASP A 123 -30.95 -8.40 -22.08
CA ASP A 123 -30.79 -9.56 -21.18
C ASP A 123 -29.43 -10.25 -21.34
N ILE A 124 -28.95 -10.42 -22.59
CA ILE A 124 -27.63 -10.96 -22.89
C ILE A 124 -26.54 -10.02 -22.42
N ALA A 125 -26.60 -8.74 -22.76
CA ALA A 125 -25.61 -7.72 -22.41
C ALA A 125 -25.46 -7.58 -20.89
N ARG A 126 -26.57 -7.66 -20.14
CA ARG A 126 -26.53 -7.63 -18.66
C ARG A 126 -25.79 -8.82 -18.08
N GLN A 127 -25.95 -10.01 -18.61
CA GLN A 127 -25.28 -11.21 -18.16
C GLN A 127 -23.78 -11.18 -18.54
N ILE A 128 -23.42 -10.71 -19.74
CA ILE A 128 -22.01 -10.49 -20.13
C ILE A 128 -21.37 -9.45 -19.19
N ALA A 129 -22.05 -8.32 -18.92
CA ALA A 129 -21.54 -7.28 -18.05
C ALA A 129 -21.27 -7.80 -16.63
N ARG A 130 -22.14 -8.67 -16.08
CA ARG A 130 -21.92 -9.33 -14.77
C ARG A 130 -20.69 -10.23 -14.77
N ALA A 131 -20.49 -11.00 -15.84
CA ALA A 131 -19.33 -11.88 -15.98
C ALA A 131 -18.03 -11.09 -16.01
N ILE A 132 -18.00 -10.00 -16.79
CA ILE A 132 -16.82 -9.13 -16.93
C ILE A 132 -16.60 -8.31 -15.63
N GLU A 133 -17.67 -7.85 -14.95
CA GLU A 133 -17.60 -7.17 -13.65
C GLU A 133 -16.90 -8.08 -12.61
N GLU A 134 -17.34 -9.33 -12.46
CA GLU A 134 -16.75 -10.31 -11.55
C GLU A 134 -15.25 -10.56 -11.83
N ALA A 135 -14.89 -10.64 -13.12
CA ALA A 135 -13.50 -10.83 -13.51
C ALA A 135 -12.64 -9.58 -13.20
N HIS A 136 -13.17 -8.37 -13.52
CA HIS A 136 -12.49 -7.10 -13.24
C HIS A 136 -12.32 -6.86 -11.73
N ASP A 137 -13.31 -7.22 -10.92
CA ASP A 137 -13.25 -7.12 -9.45
C ASP A 137 -12.13 -8.00 -8.86
N LYS A 138 -11.75 -9.07 -9.57
CA LYS A 138 -10.60 -9.94 -9.23
C LYS A 138 -9.30 -9.57 -9.96
N GLY A 139 -9.26 -8.44 -10.63
CA GLY A 139 -8.09 -7.96 -11.37
C GLY A 139 -7.81 -8.71 -12.68
N ILE A 140 -8.80 -9.47 -13.18
CA ILE A 140 -8.68 -10.28 -14.39
C ILE A 140 -9.34 -9.54 -15.55
N VAL A 141 -8.59 -9.29 -16.62
CA VAL A 141 -9.04 -8.67 -17.87
C VAL A 141 -9.20 -9.76 -18.93
N HIS A 142 -10.35 -9.79 -19.62
CA HIS A 142 -10.65 -10.84 -20.60
C HIS A 142 -9.79 -10.74 -21.87
N ARG A 143 -9.58 -9.52 -22.39
CA ARG A 143 -8.69 -9.16 -23.52
C ARG A 143 -9.06 -9.72 -24.91
N ASP A 144 -9.95 -10.70 -25.01
CA ASP A 144 -10.44 -11.30 -26.27
C ASP A 144 -11.96 -11.53 -26.22
N LEU A 145 -12.72 -10.58 -25.66
CA LEU A 145 -14.18 -10.66 -25.64
C LEU A 145 -14.74 -10.45 -27.05
N LYS A 146 -15.51 -11.46 -27.51
CA LYS A 146 -16.15 -11.48 -28.83
C LYS A 146 -17.33 -12.46 -28.84
N PRO A 147 -18.27 -12.38 -29.79
CA PRO A 147 -19.44 -13.25 -29.81
C PRO A 147 -19.13 -14.76 -29.84
N SER A 148 -18.02 -15.19 -30.44
CA SER A 148 -17.61 -16.60 -30.46
C SER A 148 -17.16 -17.13 -29.11
N ASN A 149 -16.74 -16.23 -28.19
CA ASN A 149 -16.35 -16.54 -26.81
C ASN A 149 -17.50 -16.40 -25.80
N VAL A 150 -18.74 -16.24 -26.30
CA VAL A 150 -19.95 -16.18 -25.49
C VAL A 150 -20.90 -17.29 -25.93
N LYS A 151 -21.29 -18.15 -25.00
CA LYS A 151 -22.30 -19.19 -25.26
C LYS A 151 -23.64 -18.86 -24.63
N VAL A 152 -24.70 -19.20 -25.34
CA VAL A 152 -26.09 -19.10 -24.89
C VAL A 152 -26.59 -20.52 -24.67
N THR A 153 -26.87 -20.86 -23.41
CA THR A 153 -27.41 -22.17 -23.07
C THR A 153 -28.89 -22.32 -23.46
N PRO A 154 -29.44 -23.54 -23.54
CA PRO A 154 -30.83 -23.75 -23.90
C PRO A 154 -31.84 -23.05 -22.99
N ASP A 155 -31.50 -22.83 -21.72
CA ASP A 155 -32.30 -22.12 -20.71
C ASP A 155 -32.04 -20.61 -20.67
N GLY A 156 -31.27 -20.07 -21.64
CA GLY A 156 -31.03 -18.64 -21.80
C GLY A 156 -29.92 -18.05 -20.88
N VAL A 157 -29.16 -18.89 -20.18
CA VAL A 157 -28.02 -18.45 -19.39
C VAL A 157 -26.82 -18.18 -20.31
N ILE A 158 -26.17 -17.04 -20.10
CA ILE A 158 -24.94 -16.69 -20.82
C ILE A 158 -23.71 -17.22 -20.07
N LYS A 159 -22.79 -17.84 -20.79
CA LYS A 159 -21.49 -18.27 -20.33
C LYS A 159 -20.38 -17.62 -21.15
N VAL A 160 -19.56 -16.81 -20.54
CA VAL A 160 -18.35 -16.23 -21.14
C VAL A 160 -17.21 -17.23 -21.01
N LEU A 161 -16.53 -17.49 -22.12
CA LEU A 161 -15.45 -18.48 -22.27
C LEU A 161 -14.10 -17.80 -22.43
N ASP A 162 -13.01 -18.54 -22.25
CA ASP A 162 -11.62 -18.22 -22.69
C ASP A 162 -11.09 -16.86 -22.18
N PHE A 163 -11.24 -16.55 -20.88
CA PHE A 163 -10.60 -15.39 -20.26
C PHE A 163 -9.07 -15.43 -20.41
N GLY A 164 -8.49 -14.36 -20.93
CA GLY A 164 -7.10 -13.90 -20.78
C GLY A 164 -5.92 -14.83 -21.08
N LEU A 165 -6.11 -16.11 -21.32
CA LEU A 165 -5.08 -17.13 -21.54
C LEU A 165 -4.13 -16.84 -22.73
N ALA A 166 -4.54 -15.91 -23.63
CA ALA A 166 -3.77 -15.54 -24.82
C ALA A 166 -2.46 -14.79 -24.52
N LYS A 167 -2.43 -13.98 -23.46
CA LYS A 167 -1.29 -13.11 -23.18
C LYS A 167 -0.16 -13.81 -22.42
N ALA A 168 -0.48 -14.83 -21.60
CA ALA A 168 0.55 -15.62 -20.94
C ALA A 168 1.56 -16.22 -21.92
N LEU A 169 1.17 -16.33 -23.18
CA LEU A 169 1.91 -16.99 -24.25
C LEU A 169 2.66 -16.03 -25.17
N SER A 170 2.40 -14.70 -25.11
CA SER A 170 2.88 -13.74 -26.13
C SER A 170 3.87 -12.67 -25.66
N ASP A 171 4.15 -12.53 -24.36
CA ASP A 171 5.05 -11.50 -23.84
C ASP A 171 6.49 -12.02 -23.63
N ASP A 172 7.29 -11.99 -24.68
CA ASP A 172 8.74 -12.02 -24.55
C ASP A 172 9.46 -11.30 -25.70
N ASP A 173 9.35 -9.95 -25.75
CA ASP A 173 10.20 -9.12 -26.61
C ASP A 173 10.42 -7.69 -26.08
N SER A 174 10.53 -7.51 -24.76
CA SER A 174 10.90 -6.20 -24.19
C SER A 174 12.40 -6.04 -23.91
N LYS A 175 13.26 -6.99 -24.33
CA LYS A 175 14.72 -6.92 -24.09
C LYS A 175 15.59 -6.59 -25.30
N HIS A 176 15.03 -6.51 -26.51
CA HIS A 176 15.79 -6.06 -27.69
C HIS A 176 14.99 -5.00 -28.42
N GLY A 177 15.62 -3.85 -28.70
CA GLY A 177 15.00 -2.70 -29.36
C GLY A 177 14.47 -3.06 -30.77
N PRO A 178 13.37 -2.43 -31.22
CA PRO A 178 12.66 -2.84 -32.43
C PRO A 178 13.41 -2.44 -33.71
N SER A 179 13.75 -3.42 -34.53
CA SER A 179 13.89 -3.17 -35.97
C SER A 179 12.49 -3.20 -36.59
N SER A 180 12.11 -2.13 -37.24
CA SER A 180 10.75 -1.78 -37.71
C SER A 180 10.11 -2.71 -38.76
N GLU A 181 10.74 -3.77 -39.16
CA GLU A 181 10.23 -4.70 -40.20
C GLU A 181 9.76 -6.07 -39.67
N GLN A 182 10.08 -6.45 -38.44
CA GLN A 182 9.65 -7.73 -37.84
C GLN A 182 8.32 -7.63 -37.08
N VAL A 183 7.94 -6.45 -36.60
CA VAL A 183 6.71 -6.20 -35.84
C VAL A 183 5.43 -6.48 -36.63
N THR A 184 5.48 -6.40 -37.96
CA THR A 184 4.30 -6.54 -38.84
C THR A 184 3.96 -8.00 -39.19
N ARG A 185 4.85 -8.95 -38.96
CA ARG A 185 4.61 -10.37 -39.37
C ARG A 185 4.08 -11.29 -38.26
N GLU A 186 4.37 -11.02 -36.99
CA GLU A 186 3.94 -11.89 -35.89
C GLU A 186 2.60 -11.50 -35.24
N TRP A 187 2.18 -10.24 -35.35
CA TRP A 187 0.89 -9.75 -34.84
C TRP A 187 -0.33 -10.20 -35.65
N THR A 188 -0.14 -10.83 -36.80
CA THR A 188 -1.21 -11.23 -37.72
C THR A 188 -1.95 -12.49 -37.28
N ILE A 189 -1.55 -13.15 -36.16
CA ILE A 189 -2.04 -14.50 -35.82
C ILE A 189 -2.81 -14.58 -34.48
N LEU A 190 -2.79 -13.56 -33.59
CA LEU A 190 -3.43 -13.65 -32.28
C LEU A 190 -4.56 -12.66 -32.07
N GLY A 191 -5.79 -13.04 -32.40
CA GLY A 191 -7.05 -12.36 -32.07
C GLY A 191 -7.84 -11.96 -33.30
N THR A 192 -9.17 -11.82 -33.13
CA THR A 192 -10.09 -11.32 -34.18
C THR A 192 -10.00 -9.80 -34.21
N PRO A 193 -9.43 -9.18 -35.23
CA PRO A 193 -9.12 -7.75 -35.21
C PRO A 193 -10.31 -6.83 -34.91
N ALA A 194 -11.52 -7.19 -35.30
CA ALA A 194 -12.73 -6.35 -35.22
C ALA A 194 -13.12 -5.92 -33.78
N TYR A 195 -12.66 -6.63 -32.73
CA TYR A 195 -13.03 -6.33 -31.32
C TYR A 195 -11.88 -5.75 -30.51
N MET A 196 -10.66 -5.66 -31.08
CA MET A 196 -9.52 -5.07 -30.39
C MET A 196 -9.67 -3.56 -30.21
N SER A 197 -9.40 -3.09 -29.00
CA SER A 197 -9.42 -1.66 -28.70
C SER A 197 -8.29 -0.87 -29.38
N PRO A 198 -8.43 0.44 -29.57
CA PRO A 198 -7.40 1.28 -30.19
C PRO A 198 -6.04 1.20 -29.47
N GLU A 199 -6.04 1.07 -28.14
CA GLU A 199 -4.82 0.92 -27.32
C GLU A 199 -4.13 -0.42 -27.55
N GLN A 200 -4.90 -1.53 -27.65
CA GLN A 200 -4.36 -2.84 -27.98
C GLN A 200 -3.70 -2.85 -29.37
N ARG A 201 -4.32 -2.19 -30.36
CA ARG A 201 -3.76 -2.06 -31.71
C ARG A 201 -2.49 -1.23 -31.78
N ARG A 202 -2.31 -0.27 -30.85
CA ARG A 202 -1.07 0.51 -30.71
C ARG A 202 0.01 -0.21 -29.88
N GLY A 203 -0.19 -1.50 -29.53
CA GLY A 203 0.76 -2.27 -28.73
C GLY A 203 0.84 -1.85 -27.26
N ARG A 204 -0.16 -1.11 -26.74
CA ARG A 204 -0.22 -0.72 -25.32
C ARG A 204 -0.82 -1.85 -24.50
N ALA A 205 -0.48 -1.91 -23.23
CA ALA A 205 -1.05 -2.89 -22.32
C ALA A 205 -2.58 -2.70 -22.22
N ALA A 206 -3.33 -3.79 -22.43
CA ALA A 206 -4.77 -3.82 -22.28
C ALA A 206 -5.14 -3.83 -20.79
N ASP A 207 -5.94 -2.86 -20.38
CA ASP A 207 -6.57 -2.81 -19.06
C ASP A 207 -8.08 -3.12 -19.16
N ALA A 208 -8.82 -2.97 -18.07
CA ALA A 208 -10.26 -3.22 -18.01
C ALA A 208 -11.07 -2.41 -19.05
N THR A 209 -10.56 -1.24 -19.51
CA THR A 209 -11.25 -0.42 -20.51
C THR A 209 -11.21 -1.04 -21.92
N ALA A 210 -10.27 -1.95 -22.18
CA ALA A 210 -10.24 -2.71 -23.43
C ALA A 210 -11.41 -3.71 -23.53
N ASP A 211 -11.80 -4.35 -22.42
CA ASP A 211 -12.98 -5.22 -22.39
C ASP A 211 -14.28 -4.42 -22.55
N ILE A 212 -14.33 -3.18 -22.04
CA ILE A 212 -15.46 -2.28 -22.22
C ILE A 212 -15.62 -1.89 -23.70
N TRP A 213 -14.52 -1.65 -24.41
CA TRP A 213 -14.54 -1.47 -25.86
C TRP A 213 -15.09 -2.70 -26.57
N ALA A 214 -14.55 -3.89 -26.28
CA ALA A 214 -14.98 -5.14 -26.86
C ALA A 214 -16.46 -5.43 -26.56
N PHE A 215 -16.91 -5.15 -25.33
CA PHE A 215 -18.34 -5.21 -24.96
C PHE A 215 -19.21 -4.26 -25.82
N GLY A 216 -18.74 -3.03 -26.07
CA GLY A 216 -19.37 -2.09 -26.97
C GLY A 216 -19.51 -2.62 -28.40
N CYS A 217 -18.46 -3.28 -28.95
CA CYS A 217 -18.51 -3.94 -30.26
C CYS A 217 -19.53 -5.08 -30.29
N VAL A 218 -19.54 -5.96 -29.27
CA VAL A 218 -20.52 -7.05 -29.14
C VAL A 218 -21.93 -6.50 -29.03
N LEU A 219 -22.16 -5.45 -28.28
CA LEU A 219 -23.46 -4.80 -28.10
C LEU A 219 -23.96 -4.19 -29.42
N PHE A 220 -23.07 -3.50 -30.14
CA PHE A 220 -23.38 -2.95 -31.47
C PHE A 220 -23.78 -4.05 -32.43
N GLU A 221 -23.01 -5.14 -32.49
CA GLU A 221 -23.25 -6.25 -33.41
C GLU A 221 -24.55 -6.99 -33.08
N MET A 222 -24.90 -7.18 -31.80
CA MET A 222 -26.19 -7.73 -31.40
C MET A 222 -27.37 -6.87 -31.90
N LEU A 223 -27.24 -5.54 -31.87
CA LEU A 223 -28.29 -4.61 -32.24
C LEU A 223 -28.46 -4.45 -33.77
N THR A 224 -27.37 -4.63 -34.52
CA THR A 224 -27.35 -4.33 -35.96
C THR A 224 -27.24 -5.55 -36.87
N GLY A 225 -26.75 -6.66 -36.35
CA GLY A 225 -26.39 -7.86 -37.11
C GLY A 225 -25.08 -7.70 -37.91
N VAL A 226 -24.38 -6.55 -37.79
CA VAL A 226 -23.12 -6.28 -38.49
C VAL A 226 -22.02 -5.87 -37.49
N THR A 227 -20.78 -6.17 -37.81
CA THR A 227 -19.65 -5.80 -36.97
C THR A 227 -19.46 -4.27 -36.86
N ALA A 228 -19.06 -3.77 -35.73
CA ALA A 228 -18.84 -2.34 -35.51
C ALA A 228 -17.71 -1.76 -36.39
N PHE A 229 -16.76 -2.59 -36.80
CA PHE A 229 -15.65 -2.20 -37.66
C PHE A 229 -15.43 -3.26 -38.75
N GLY A 230 -16.10 -3.10 -39.82
CA GLY A 230 -16.17 -3.84 -41.11
C GLY A 230 -15.41 -5.17 -41.29
N GLU A 231 -15.78 -5.93 -42.32
CA GLU A 231 -15.18 -7.24 -42.66
C GLU A 231 -14.03 -7.15 -43.69
N SER A 232 -13.45 -5.98 -43.88
CA SER A 232 -12.33 -5.71 -44.79
C SER A 232 -11.01 -6.36 -44.31
N THR A 233 -9.91 -6.13 -45.01
CA THR A 233 -8.63 -6.71 -44.59
C THR A 233 -8.26 -6.32 -43.17
N PRO A 234 -7.44 -7.11 -42.43
CA PRO A 234 -6.97 -6.76 -41.07
C PRO A 234 -6.35 -5.37 -40.96
N ALA A 235 -5.77 -4.86 -42.05
CA ALA A 235 -5.21 -3.50 -42.12
C ALA A 235 -6.33 -2.45 -42.15
N ASP A 236 -7.37 -2.62 -42.97
CA ASP A 236 -8.50 -1.68 -43.09
C ASP A 236 -9.29 -1.60 -41.78
N VAL A 237 -9.52 -2.76 -41.14
CA VAL A 237 -10.15 -2.83 -39.80
C VAL A 237 -9.32 -2.10 -38.76
N SER A 238 -7.97 -2.21 -38.82
CA SER A 238 -7.08 -1.49 -37.94
C SER A 238 -7.19 0.03 -38.10
N GLU A 239 -7.26 0.48 -39.31
CA GLU A 239 -7.38 1.90 -39.65
C GLU A 239 -8.74 2.45 -39.23
N ALA A 240 -9.85 1.73 -39.48
CA ALA A 240 -11.19 2.11 -39.06
C ALA A 240 -11.34 2.24 -37.53
N VAL A 241 -10.76 1.28 -36.77
CA VAL A 241 -10.74 1.34 -35.30
C VAL A 241 -9.92 2.53 -34.82
N LEU A 242 -8.75 2.81 -35.41
CA LEU A 242 -7.90 3.93 -35.02
C LEU A 242 -8.50 5.30 -35.35
N ARG A 243 -9.32 5.40 -36.42
CA ARG A 243 -10.08 6.60 -36.78
C ARG A 243 -11.40 6.74 -36.03
N GLY A 244 -11.92 5.67 -35.40
CA GLY A 244 -13.21 5.65 -34.72
C GLY A 244 -14.39 5.66 -35.72
N GLU A 245 -14.22 5.09 -36.89
CA GLU A 245 -15.19 5.04 -37.97
C GLU A 245 -16.24 3.93 -37.74
N THR A 246 -17.07 4.08 -36.71
CA THR A 246 -18.19 3.18 -36.46
C THR A 246 -19.37 3.51 -37.40
N PRO A 247 -20.03 2.51 -38.03
CA PRO A 247 -21.16 2.74 -38.96
C PRO A 247 -22.45 3.06 -38.16
N TRP A 248 -22.51 4.22 -37.52
CA TRP A 248 -23.61 4.64 -36.66
C TRP A 248 -24.99 4.64 -37.36
N ALA A 249 -25.00 4.77 -38.69
CA ALA A 249 -26.24 4.70 -39.49
C ALA A 249 -26.91 3.32 -39.48
N ALA A 250 -26.15 2.25 -39.17
CA ALA A 250 -26.68 0.90 -39.02
C ALA A 250 -27.46 0.72 -37.71
N LEU A 251 -27.22 1.57 -36.71
CA LEU A 251 -27.93 1.50 -35.44
C LEU A 251 -29.37 2.08 -35.62
N ALA A 252 -30.36 1.19 -35.52
CA ALA A 252 -31.75 1.54 -35.80
C ALA A 252 -32.22 2.77 -35.00
N PRO A 253 -32.97 3.72 -35.62
CA PRO A 253 -33.46 4.92 -34.93
C PRO A 253 -34.43 4.63 -33.76
N ASP A 254 -35.07 3.48 -33.79
CA ASP A 254 -36.03 2.99 -32.77
C ASP A 254 -35.37 2.26 -31.61
N ALA A 255 -34.04 2.02 -31.65
CA ALA A 255 -33.32 1.52 -30.49
C ALA A 255 -33.40 2.56 -29.33
N PRO A 256 -33.64 2.12 -28.08
CA PRO A 256 -33.73 3.02 -26.92
C PRO A 256 -32.53 4.00 -26.83
N ALA A 257 -32.81 5.27 -26.50
CA ALA A 257 -31.81 6.32 -26.45
C ALA A 257 -30.70 5.99 -25.45
N SER A 258 -31.04 5.37 -24.31
CA SER A 258 -30.10 4.89 -23.29
C SER A 258 -29.14 3.84 -23.86
N LEU A 259 -29.63 2.89 -24.65
CA LEU A 259 -28.81 1.83 -25.24
C LEU A 259 -27.88 2.39 -26.33
N ARG A 260 -28.33 3.34 -27.14
CA ARG A 260 -27.51 4.06 -28.11
C ARG A 260 -26.39 4.87 -27.42
N ALA A 261 -26.73 5.54 -26.32
CA ALA A 261 -25.76 6.28 -25.53
C ALA A 261 -24.71 5.35 -24.91
N LEU A 262 -25.13 4.19 -24.39
CA LEU A 262 -24.22 3.18 -23.84
C LEU A 262 -23.23 2.67 -24.89
N VAL A 263 -23.70 2.27 -26.09
CA VAL A 263 -22.83 1.84 -27.19
C VAL A 263 -21.79 2.91 -27.51
N LYS A 264 -22.22 4.18 -27.64
CA LYS A 264 -21.31 5.30 -27.90
C LYS A 264 -20.29 5.48 -26.82
N SER A 265 -20.69 5.39 -25.55
CA SER A 265 -19.79 5.52 -24.41
C SER A 265 -18.76 4.38 -24.31
N CYS A 266 -19.13 3.17 -24.76
CA CYS A 266 -18.21 2.04 -24.82
C CYS A 266 -17.22 2.14 -26.00
N LEU A 267 -17.67 2.69 -27.17
CA LEU A 267 -16.85 2.80 -28.37
C LEU A 267 -16.11 4.16 -28.50
N GLU A 268 -15.86 4.82 -27.38
CA GLU A 268 -14.98 5.97 -27.33
C GLU A 268 -13.52 5.59 -27.57
N SER A 269 -12.91 6.19 -28.60
CA SER A 269 -11.54 5.86 -29.01
C SER A 269 -10.49 6.21 -27.96
N ASN A 270 -10.75 7.27 -27.15
CA ASN A 270 -9.88 7.64 -26.04
C ASN A 270 -10.33 6.90 -24.77
N PRO A 271 -9.51 5.99 -24.18
CA PRO A 271 -9.88 5.25 -22.97
C PRO A 271 -10.28 6.15 -21.77
N ARG A 272 -9.78 7.40 -21.72
CA ARG A 272 -10.12 8.35 -20.64
C ARG A 272 -11.55 8.90 -20.73
N ASN A 273 -12.13 8.90 -21.92
CA ASN A 273 -13.50 9.37 -22.17
C ASN A 273 -14.48 8.20 -22.26
N ARG A 274 -13.96 6.97 -22.37
CA ARG A 274 -14.73 5.73 -22.38
C ARG A 274 -15.36 5.47 -21.03
N LEU A 275 -16.41 4.68 -20.98
CA LEU A 275 -16.98 4.17 -19.74
C LEU A 275 -15.86 3.56 -18.89
N ARG A 276 -15.79 3.92 -17.59
CA ARG A 276 -14.66 3.52 -16.74
C ARG A 276 -14.80 2.11 -16.16
N HIS A 277 -16.02 1.73 -15.82
CA HIS A 277 -16.32 0.44 -15.23
C HIS A 277 -17.45 -0.25 -15.95
N ILE A 278 -17.32 -1.55 -16.22
CA ILE A 278 -18.38 -2.35 -16.84
C ILE A 278 -19.66 -2.38 -15.98
N ARG A 279 -19.53 -2.16 -14.67
CA ARG A 279 -20.64 -1.99 -13.74
C ARG A 279 -21.59 -0.87 -14.15
N ASP A 280 -21.06 0.24 -14.68
CA ASP A 280 -21.86 1.37 -15.12
C ASP A 280 -22.72 0.99 -16.35
N ALA A 281 -22.16 0.16 -17.26
CA ALA A 281 -22.92 -0.42 -18.36
C ALA A 281 -24.09 -1.27 -17.84
N ARG A 282 -23.86 -2.09 -16.84
CA ARG A 282 -24.91 -2.94 -16.24
C ARG A 282 -26.01 -2.12 -15.59
N LEU A 283 -25.67 -1.03 -14.90
CA LEU A 283 -26.66 -0.13 -14.30
C LEU A 283 -27.52 0.57 -15.35
N LEU A 284 -26.94 0.96 -16.49
CA LEU A 284 -27.68 1.58 -17.63
C LEU A 284 -28.59 0.59 -18.37
N LEU A 285 -28.34 -0.73 -18.24
CA LEU A 285 -29.16 -1.80 -18.79
C LEU A 285 -30.30 -2.25 -17.84
N ASP A 286 -30.44 -1.67 -16.65
CA ASP A 286 -31.47 -2.06 -15.67
C ASP A 286 -32.83 -1.43 -16.07
N PRO A 287 -33.92 -2.21 -16.14
CA PRO A 287 -35.23 -1.70 -16.58
C PRO A 287 -35.85 -0.65 -15.64
N THR A 288 -35.38 -0.54 -14.40
CA THR A 288 -35.82 0.48 -13.44
C THR A 288 -35.34 1.89 -13.79
N THR A 289 -34.38 2.04 -14.69
CA THR A 289 -33.82 3.33 -15.14
C THR A 289 -34.43 3.84 -16.46
N THR A 290 -35.30 3.09 -17.13
CA THR A 290 -35.76 3.40 -18.48
C THR A 290 -37.10 4.18 -18.58
N GLU A 291 -37.67 4.67 -17.48
CA GLU A 291 -38.89 5.50 -17.53
C GLU A 291 -38.62 6.95 -17.10
N HIS A 292 -37.70 7.63 -17.77
CA HIS A 292 -37.74 9.11 -17.80
C HIS A 292 -37.18 9.60 -19.13
N ASP A 293 -38.04 9.60 -20.15
CA ASP A 293 -37.88 10.45 -21.33
C ASP A 293 -38.01 11.92 -20.88
N VAL A 294 -36.88 12.62 -20.83
CA VAL A 294 -36.90 14.09 -20.74
C VAL A 294 -36.86 14.63 -22.17
N PRO A 295 -37.94 15.23 -22.68
CA PRO A 295 -37.88 15.88 -23.98
C PRO A 295 -37.06 17.17 -23.84
N VAL A 296 -36.02 17.28 -24.66
CA VAL A 296 -35.32 18.54 -24.90
C VAL A 296 -36.28 19.43 -25.70
N ALA A 297 -36.87 20.41 -25.03
CA ALA A 297 -37.71 21.40 -25.68
C ALA A 297 -36.84 22.45 -26.38
N ASP A 298 -36.96 22.48 -27.71
CA ASP A 298 -36.49 23.57 -28.55
C ASP A 298 -37.31 24.84 -28.28
N ILE A 299 -36.64 25.91 -27.83
CA ILE A 299 -37.28 27.21 -27.59
C ILE A 299 -37.30 27.97 -28.92
N THR A 300 -38.41 27.85 -29.66
CA THR A 300 -38.78 28.85 -30.66
C THR A 300 -40.11 29.51 -30.27
N ARG A 301 -40.05 30.83 -30.23
CA ARG A 301 -41.16 31.73 -29.93
C ARG A 301 -42.34 31.57 -30.89
N GLY A 302 -43.51 31.32 -30.35
CA GLY A 302 -44.78 31.43 -31.09
C GLY A 302 -45.94 31.67 -30.11
N ALA A 303 -46.38 32.90 -30.01
CA ALA A 303 -47.57 33.25 -29.27
C ALA A 303 -48.82 32.70 -29.95
N SER A 304 -49.61 31.86 -29.27
CA SER A 304 -51.01 31.57 -29.71
C SER A 304 -51.92 31.27 -28.50
N ARG A 305 -53.05 31.93 -28.54
CA ARG A 305 -54.21 32.07 -27.69
C ARG A 305 -54.70 30.77 -27.02
N LEU A 306 -55.02 30.87 -25.73
CA LEU A 306 -55.71 29.84 -24.96
C LEU A 306 -57.12 29.59 -25.48
N PRO A 307 -57.57 28.34 -25.65
CA PRO A 307 -58.93 28.02 -25.93
C PRO A 307 -59.78 27.98 -24.66
N ALA A 308 -60.95 28.64 -24.74
CA ALA A 308 -61.89 28.81 -23.64
C ALA A 308 -62.79 27.58 -23.49
N TRP A 309 -62.27 26.42 -22.97
CA TRP A 309 -63.12 25.32 -22.51
C TRP A 309 -62.45 24.42 -21.50
N LEU A 310 -61.99 24.97 -20.41
CA LEU A 310 -61.63 24.19 -19.25
C LEU A 310 -62.91 23.77 -18.53
N SER A 311 -63.33 22.51 -18.64
CA SER A 311 -64.48 21.94 -17.90
C SER A 311 -64.13 21.89 -16.41
N PRO A 312 -65.11 22.01 -15.49
CA PRO A 312 -64.87 21.96 -14.05
C PRO A 312 -64.17 20.65 -13.58
N VAL A 313 -64.26 19.59 -14.39
CA VAL A 313 -63.57 18.31 -14.13
C VAL A 313 -62.04 18.44 -14.25
N ALA A 314 -61.53 19.25 -15.19
CA ALA A 314 -60.08 19.48 -15.34
C ALA A 314 -59.51 20.28 -14.17
N ILE A 315 -60.29 21.23 -13.62
CA ILE A 315 -59.88 22.02 -12.43
C ILE A 315 -59.86 21.13 -11.18
N VAL A 316 -60.85 20.27 -10.98
CA VAL A 316 -60.87 19.30 -9.86
C VAL A 316 -59.73 18.28 -9.97
N SER A 317 -59.44 17.79 -11.18
CA SER A 317 -58.28 16.88 -11.41
C SER A 317 -56.94 17.55 -11.12
N LEU A 318 -56.77 18.82 -11.50
CA LEU A 318 -55.55 19.60 -11.16
C LEU A 318 -55.42 19.85 -9.64
N ILE A 319 -56.54 20.10 -8.96
CA ILE A 319 -56.55 20.27 -7.50
C ILE A 319 -56.20 18.93 -6.79
N VAL A 320 -56.76 17.80 -7.25
CA VAL A 320 -56.48 16.47 -6.72
C VAL A 320 -55.01 16.06 -6.99
N VAL A 321 -54.49 16.32 -8.19
CA VAL A 321 -53.09 16.10 -8.51
C VAL A 321 -52.17 17.02 -7.67
N GLY A 322 -52.52 18.29 -7.53
CA GLY A 322 -51.80 19.23 -6.67
C GLY A 322 -51.81 18.81 -5.20
N LEU A 323 -52.94 18.27 -4.72
CA LEU A 323 -53.05 17.76 -3.34
C LEU A 323 -52.23 16.44 -3.15
N LEU A 324 -52.25 15.54 -4.15
CA LEU A 324 -51.44 14.32 -4.12
C LEU A 324 -49.95 14.62 -4.23
N VAL A 325 -49.59 15.60 -5.07
CA VAL A 325 -48.18 16.08 -5.14
C VAL A 325 -47.80 16.79 -3.86
N GLY A 326 -48.67 17.63 -3.30
CA GLY A 326 -48.41 18.31 -2.02
C GLY A 326 -48.35 17.38 -0.84
N LEU A 327 -49.00 16.23 -0.85
CA LEU A 327 -48.87 15.16 0.17
C LEU A 327 -47.67 14.23 -0.07
N ALA A 328 -47.22 14.10 -1.33
CA ALA A 328 -46.08 13.28 -1.69
C ALA A 328 -44.74 14.04 -1.59
N LEU A 329 -44.73 15.33 -1.94
CA LEU A 329 -43.52 16.18 -1.90
C LEU A 329 -42.86 16.26 -0.50
N PRO A 330 -43.57 16.37 0.63
CA PRO A 330 -42.94 16.36 1.94
C PRO A 330 -42.30 15.02 2.32
N ARG A 331 -42.80 13.90 1.75
CA ARG A 331 -42.20 12.58 1.94
C ARG A 331 -40.94 12.36 1.07
N TRP A 332 -40.88 13.04 -0.08
CA TRP A 332 -39.71 12.99 -0.98
C TRP A 332 -38.62 14.00 -0.56
N LEU A 333 -38.99 15.09 0.09
CA LEU A 333 -38.09 16.10 0.63
C LEU A 333 -37.80 15.88 2.13
N ALA A 334 -38.38 14.86 2.75
CA ALA A 334 -37.97 14.49 4.12
C ALA A 334 -36.48 14.15 4.11
N PRO A 335 -35.62 14.83 4.87
CA PRO A 335 -34.24 14.46 5.00
C PRO A 335 -34.24 13.01 5.44
N THR A 336 -33.53 12.14 4.69
CA THR A 336 -33.25 10.79 5.16
C THR A 336 -32.65 10.91 6.55
N GLU A 337 -33.24 10.26 7.55
CA GLU A 337 -32.66 10.25 8.90
C GLU A 337 -31.20 9.83 8.77
N PRO A 338 -30.26 10.59 9.35
CA PRO A 338 -28.85 10.25 9.27
C PRO A 338 -28.65 8.85 9.87
N VAL A 339 -28.06 7.95 9.11
CA VAL A 339 -27.76 6.60 9.58
C VAL A 339 -26.79 6.73 10.76
N ALA A 340 -27.17 6.19 11.90
CA ALA A 340 -26.36 6.29 13.10
C ALA A 340 -24.98 5.65 12.86
N ALA A 341 -23.93 6.31 13.33
CA ALA A 341 -22.57 5.75 13.27
C ALA A 341 -22.48 4.47 14.12
N ILE A 342 -22.03 3.38 13.52
CA ILE A 342 -21.86 2.09 14.19
C ILE A 342 -20.39 1.99 14.63
N ARG A 343 -20.18 1.76 15.95
CA ARG A 343 -18.85 1.62 16.55
C ARG A 343 -18.58 0.18 16.94
N LEU A 344 -17.54 -0.41 16.39
CA LEU A 344 -17.15 -1.80 16.63
C LEU A 344 -15.69 -1.85 17.10
N PRO A 345 -15.41 -2.13 18.37
CA PRO A 345 -14.08 -2.38 18.84
C PRO A 345 -13.62 -3.79 18.40
N THR A 346 -12.40 -3.89 17.91
CA THR A 346 -11.78 -5.15 17.53
C THR A 346 -10.43 -5.27 18.21
N ALA A 347 -10.13 -6.42 18.80
CA ALA A 347 -8.78 -6.73 19.22
C ALA A 347 -7.92 -7.10 18.00
N PRO A 348 -6.64 -6.72 17.98
CA PRO A 348 -5.71 -7.25 16.98
C PRO A 348 -5.66 -8.78 17.06
N PRO A 349 -5.33 -9.50 15.96
CA PRO A 349 -5.19 -10.95 16.00
C PRO A 349 -4.04 -11.33 16.92
N PHE A 350 -4.31 -12.20 17.88
CA PHE A 350 -3.37 -12.73 18.89
C PHE A 350 -2.76 -11.62 19.78
N ASP A 351 -1.65 -11.93 20.45
CA ASP A 351 -0.86 -10.98 21.27
C ASP A 351 -0.01 -10.01 20.44
N LEU A 352 -0.38 -9.76 19.18
CA LEU A 352 0.30 -8.86 18.28
C LEU A 352 -0.04 -7.42 18.63
N ARG A 353 0.97 -6.57 18.67
CA ARG A 353 0.83 -5.15 19.02
C ARG A 353 0.97 -4.27 17.79
N PRO A 354 0.15 -3.22 17.64
CA PRO A 354 0.42 -2.19 16.66
C PRO A 354 1.82 -1.59 16.85
N THR A 355 2.49 -1.26 15.76
CA THR A 355 3.85 -0.69 15.83
C THR A 355 3.75 0.82 15.96
N PHE A 356 3.95 1.34 17.14
CA PHE A 356 3.75 2.77 17.45
C PHE A 356 5.01 3.63 17.27
N ALA A 357 6.09 3.12 16.69
CA ALA A 357 7.37 3.83 16.79
C ALA A 357 7.50 5.01 15.81
N PHE A 358 7.09 4.89 14.54
CA PHE A 358 7.44 5.87 13.50
C PHE A 358 6.34 6.13 12.46
N GLY A 359 5.07 6.08 12.85
CA GLY A 359 3.96 6.47 11.98
C GLY A 359 2.70 5.66 12.19
N PRO A 360 1.61 5.99 11.46
CA PRO A 360 0.34 5.32 11.57
C PRO A 360 0.49 3.81 11.32
N SER A 361 -0.11 3.03 12.23
CA SER A 361 -0.12 1.58 12.09
C SER A 361 -1.28 1.09 11.23
N VAL A 362 -2.26 1.93 10.91
CA VAL A 362 -3.47 1.57 10.19
C VAL A 362 -3.66 2.35 8.89
N ALA A 363 -4.19 1.68 7.87
CA ALA A 363 -4.68 2.28 6.63
C ALA A 363 -6.01 1.64 6.22
N VAL A 364 -6.90 2.41 5.60
CA VAL A 364 -8.22 1.96 5.14
C VAL A 364 -8.30 2.05 3.63
N SER A 365 -8.84 1.03 2.98
CA SER A 365 -9.05 1.05 1.53
C SER A 365 -10.03 2.17 1.13
N PRO A 366 -9.89 2.80 -0.05
CA PRO A 366 -10.76 3.89 -0.49
C PRO A 366 -12.26 3.53 -0.45
N ASP A 367 -12.61 2.29 -0.74
CA ASP A 367 -13.98 1.77 -0.68
C ASP A 367 -14.47 1.46 0.76
N GLY A 368 -13.59 1.53 1.75
CA GLY A 368 -13.88 1.27 3.16
C GLY A 368 -14.08 -0.20 3.54
N ARG A 369 -13.75 -1.15 2.65
CA ARG A 369 -14.01 -2.58 2.86
C ARG A 369 -12.83 -3.37 3.43
N ALA A 370 -11.63 -2.80 3.37
CA ALA A 370 -10.43 -3.43 3.89
C ALA A 370 -9.63 -2.46 4.76
N VAL A 371 -9.01 -3.01 5.80
CA VAL A 371 -8.07 -2.29 6.67
C VAL A 371 -6.76 -3.06 6.67
N VAL A 372 -5.67 -2.34 6.46
CA VAL A 372 -4.32 -2.88 6.61
C VAL A 372 -3.71 -2.28 7.87
N TYR A 373 -3.04 -3.10 8.66
CA TYR A 373 -2.33 -2.65 9.84
C TYR A 373 -0.96 -3.32 9.98
N ALA A 374 0.00 -2.53 10.46
CA ALA A 374 1.34 -3.00 10.77
C ALA A 374 1.38 -3.51 12.21
N LEU A 375 1.72 -4.78 12.39
CA LEU A 375 1.81 -5.43 13.69
C LEU A 375 3.23 -5.91 13.95
N ALA A 376 3.69 -5.78 15.20
CA ALA A 376 4.95 -6.33 15.64
C ALA A 376 4.84 -7.86 15.79
N THR A 377 5.77 -8.58 15.15
CA THR A 377 5.94 -10.03 15.25
C THR A 377 7.35 -10.32 15.74
N GLY A 378 7.53 -10.41 17.07
CA GLY A 378 8.87 -10.54 17.67
C GLY A 378 9.71 -9.27 17.47
N THR A 379 10.80 -9.37 16.70
CA THR A 379 11.75 -8.25 16.45
C THR A 379 11.48 -7.51 15.13
N THR A 380 10.49 -7.92 14.34
CA THR A 380 10.15 -7.30 13.06
C THR A 380 8.67 -6.92 13.02
N THR A 381 8.29 -6.13 12.01
CA THR A 381 6.90 -5.80 11.72
C THR A 381 6.40 -6.60 10.52
N LEU A 382 5.09 -6.78 10.41
CA LEU A 382 4.44 -7.41 9.29
C LEU A 382 3.10 -6.71 9.02
N LEU A 383 2.73 -6.55 7.76
CA LEU A 383 1.40 -6.05 7.41
C LEU A 383 0.37 -7.18 7.48
N TYR A 384 -0.76 -6.85 8.06
CA TYR A 384 -1.96 -7.69 8.09
C TYR A 384 -3.10 -6.98 7.38
N ILE A 385 -3.88 -7.73 6.63
CA ILE A 385 -5.11 -7.23 6.03
C ILE A 385 -6.32 -7.85 6.73
N LYS A 386 -7.30 -7.01 7.05
CA LYS A 386 -8.62 -7.36 7.56
C LYS A 386 -9.67 -6.86 6.58
N ARG A 387 -10.37 -7.75 5.90
CA ARG A 387 -11.58 -7.37 5.16
C ARG A 387 -12.76 -7.31 6.12
N LEU A 388 -13.66 -6.36 5.91
CA LEU A 388 -14.83 -6.19 6.81
C LEU A 388 -15.87 -7.30 6.66
N ASP A 389 -15.82 -8.06 5.56
CA ASP A 389 -16.65 -9.23 5.28
C ASP A 389 -15.99 -10.55 5.74
N GLU A 390 -14.79 -10.53 6.34
CA GLU A 390 -14.08 -11.66 6.88
C GLU A 390 -13.97 -11.56 8.40
N PHE A 391 -13.92 -12.69 9.13
CA PHE A 391 -13.77 -12.69 10.59
C PHE A 391 -12.32 -12.51 11.05
N GLU A 392 -11.35 -12.96 10.25
CA GLU A 392 -9.94 -12.96 10.65
C GLU A 392 -9.11 -12.05 9.76
N ALA A 393 -8.04 -11.51 10.35
CA ALA A 393 -7.02 -10.80 9.61
C ALA A 393 -5.95 -11.78 9.11
N ARG A 394 -5.42 -11.53 7.92
CA ARG A 394 -4.39 -12.36 7.30
C ARG A 394 -3.09 -11.59 7.12
N PRO A 395 -1.92 -12.21 7.35
CA PRO A 395 -0.65 -11.58 7.06
C PRO A 395 -0.47 -11.40 5.55
N ILE A 396 0.16 -10.29 5.15
CA ILE A 396 0.57 -10.05 3.76
C ILE A 396 2.01 -10.53 3.61
N ALA A 397 2.23 -11.56 2.79
CA ALA A 397 3.54 -12.15 2.58
C ALA A 397 4.55 -11.13 2.02
N GLY A 398 5.83 -11.29 2.39
CA GLY A 398 6.93 -10.44 1.90
C GLY A 398 6.99 -9.04 2.53
N THR A 399 6.15 -8.72 3.52
CA THR A 399 6.07 -7.38 4.14
C THR A 399 6.81 -7.28 5.47
N GLN A 400 7.84 -8.09 5.67
CA GLN A 400 8.72 -7.99 6.85
C GLN A 400 9.41 -6.63 6.89
N GLY A 401 9.42 -5.99 8.06
CA GLY A 401 9.95 -4.63 8.25
C GLY A 401 9.04 -3.51 7.73
N ALA A 402 7.82 -3.84 7.29
CA ALA A 402 6.90 -2.85 6.72
C ALA A 402 6.33 -1.90 7.76
N ARG A 403 6.31 -0.60 7.42
CA ARG A 403 5.71 0.50 8.21
C ARG A 403 4.93 1.46 7.31
N ASN A 404 4.12 2.32 7.93
CA ASN A 404 3.38 3.40 7.26
C ASN A 404 2.61 2.90 6.03
N PRO A 405 1.68 1.93 6.17
CA PRO A 405 0.90 1.44 5.05
C PRO A 405 -0.02 2.54 4.48
N PHE A 406 -0.17 2.56 3.16
CA PHE A 406 -1.12 3.43 2.46
C PHE A 406 -1.65 2.74 1.21
N PHE A 407 -2.89 3.03 0.86
CA PHE A 407 -3.53 2.39 -0.29
C PHE A 407 -3.29 3.15 -1.60
N SER A 408 -3.28 2.40 -2.71
CA SER A 408 -3.46 2.98 -4.04
C SER A 408 -4.88 3.55 -4.19
N PRO A 409 -5.11 4.53 -5.09
CA PRO A 409 -6.43 5.16 -5.29
C PRO A 409 -7.55 4.18 -5.62
N LEU A 410 -7.24 3.05 -6.25
CA LEU A 410 -8.20 1.97 -6.57
C LEU A 410 -8.27 0.87 -5.51
N GLY A 411 -7.50 0.97 -4.42
CA GLY A 411 -7.49 -0.02 -3.34
C GLY A 411 -6.87 -1.37 -3.70
N GLN A 412 -6.22 -1.51 -4.86
CA GLN A 412 -5.66 -2.79 -5.33
C GLN A 412 -4.24 -3.06 -4.79
N TRP A 413 -3.53 -2.01 -4.42
CA TRP A 413 -2.17 -2.07 -3.91
C TRP A 413 -2.06 -1.39 -2.56
N VAL A 414 -1.14 -1.87 -1.75
CA VAL A 414 -0.68 -1.23 -0.52
C VAL A 414 0.77 -0.83 -0.70
N GLY A 415 1.03 0.47 -0.59
CA GLY A 415 2.37 1.01 -0.45
C GLY A 415 2.81 0.94 1.01
N PHE A 416 4.10 0.76 1.25
CA PHE A 416 4.69 0.74 2.58
C PHE A 416 6.17 1.06 2.54
N TYR A 417 6.70 1.49 3.66
CA TYR A 417 8.13 1.65 3.87
C TYR A 417 8.72 0.36 4.46
N ASP A 418 9.74 -0.18 3.79
CA ASP A 418 10.56 -1.27 4.31
C ASP A 418 11.74 -0.68 5.08
N GLU A 419 11.66 -0.73 6.42
CA GLU A 419 12.66 -0.18 7.32
C GLU A 419 13.99 -0.95 7.29
N VAL A 420 13.96 -2.23 6.91
CA VAL A 420 15.16 -3.08 6.86
C VAL A 420 16.05 -2.71 5.69
N HIS A 421 15.43 -2.38 4.55
CA HIS A 421 16.17 -2.12 3.29
C HIS A 421 16.10 -0.64 2.85
N HIS A 422 15.48 0.25 3.63
CA HIS A 422 15.24 1.66 3.28
C HIS A 422 14.61 1.85 1.90
N LYS A 423 13.55 1.08 1.63
CA LYS A 423 12.86 1.09 0.34
C LYS A 423 11.40 1.46 0.51
N LEU A 424 10.92 2.31 -0.36
CA LEU A 424 9.50 2.44 -0.60
C LEU A 424 9.07 1.27 -1.50
N LYS A 425 8.14 0.46 -1.02
CA LYS A 425 7.64 -0.74 -1.72
C LYS A 425 6.13 -0.71 -1.88
N LYS A 426 5.62 -1.53 -2.77
CA LYS A 426 4.19 -1.82 -2.90
C LYS A 426 3.95 -3.32 -3.00
N VAL A 427 2.80 -3.77 -2.48
CA VAL A 427 2.35 -5.17 -2.59
C VAL A 427 0.89 -5.19 -3.05
N SER A 428 0.55 -6.15 -3.92
CA SER A 428 -0.82 -6.36 -4.37
C SER A 428 -1.65 -7.04 -3.28
N LEU A 429 -2.88 -6.58 -3.06
CA LEU A 429 -3.83 -7.28 -2.18
C LEU A 429 -4.26 -8.65 -2.72
N GLY A 430 -4.08 -8.89 -4.02
CA GLY A 430 -4.27 -10.20 -4.66
C GLY A 430 -3.13 -11.19 -4.39
N GLY A 431 -2.07 -10.78 -3.70
CA GLY A 431 -0.87 -11.58 -3.44
C GLY A 431 0.28 -11.27 -4.41
N GLY A 432 1.42 -11.89 -4.18
CA GLY A 432 2.67 -11.73 -4.93
C GLY A 432 3.78 -11.10 -4.09
N GLU A 433 5.00 -11.08 -4.64
CA GLU A 433 6.15 -10.46 -3.99
C GLU A 433 6.04 -8.92 -4.03
N PRO A 434 6.45 -8.23 -2.95
CA PRO A 434 6.50 -6.77 -2.96
C PRO A 434 7.46 -6.22 -4.01
N VAL A 435 7.03 -5.16 -4.69
CA VAL A 435 7.78 -4.48 -5.74
C VAL A 435 8.44 -3.24 -5.16
N VAL A 436 9.74 -3.06 -5.39
CA VAL A 436 10.47 -1.84 -5.01
C VAL A 436 10.07 -0.70 -5.93
N ILE A 437 9.78 0.47 -5.36
CA ILE A 437 9.43 1.70 -6.07
C ILE A 437 10.64 2.64 -6.12
N ALA A 438 11.26 2.90 -4.97
CA ALA A 438 12.41 3.79 -4.86
C ALA A 438 13.21 3.51 -3.59
N ASP A 439 14.45 3.98 -3.56
CA ASP A 439 15.18 4.23 -2.33
C ASP A 439 14.49 5.35 -1.55
N SER A 440 14.42 5.25 -0.25
CA SER A 440 13.65 6.18 0.54
C SER A 440 14.20 6.29 1.97
N ASP A 441 14.40 7.51 2.37
CA ASP A 441 14.59 7.95 3.76
C ASP A 441 13.24 8.39 4.37
N LEU A 442 12.17 7.64 4.12
CA LEU A 442 10.80 8.03 4.47
C LEU A 442 10.68 8.39 5.96
N GLN A 443 10.54 9.69 6.23
CA GLN A 443 10.39 10.19 7.59
C GLN A 443 8.94 10.19 8.06
N GLY A 444 8.05 10.71 7.25
CA GLY A 444 6.69 10.98 7.71
C GLY A 444 5.63 10.78 6.64
N GLY A 445 5.35 9.53 6.29
CA GLY A 445 4.19 9.17 5.49
C GLY A 445 4.31 9.38 3.98
N ALA A 446 3.37 8.77 3.26
CA ALA A 446 3.25 8.87 1.82
C ALA A 446 1.78 8.92 1.39
N ALA A 447 1.52 9.47 0.21
CA ALA A 447 0.21 9.53 -0.42
C ALA A 447 0.29 9.12 -1.89
N TRP A 448 -0.62 8.25 -2.33
CA TRP A 448 -0.68 7.78 -3.71
C TRP A 448 -1.66 8.62 -4.52
N ALA A 449 -1.16 9.26 -5.56
CA ALA A 449 -1.94 10.16 -6.40
C ALA A 449 -2.76 9.40 -7.49
N PRO A 450 -3.88 9.99 -7.96
CA PRO A 450 -4.70 9.38 -9.01
C PRO A 450 -4.00 9.21 -10.36
N ASP A 451 -2.87 9.89 -10.59
CA ASP A 451 -2.05 9.77 -11.79
C ASP A 451 -0.95 8.70 -11.68
N ASP A 452 -1.09 7.81 -10.70
CA ASP A 452 -0.17 6.71 -10.38
C ASP A 452 1.25 7.18 -10.02
N THR A 453 1.34 8.31 -9.32
CA THR A 453 2.57 8.76 -8.67
C THR A 453 2.42 8.75 -7.15
N ILE A 454 3.51 8.60 -6.43
CA ILE A 454 3.54 8.59 -4.97
C ILE A 454 4.30 9.81 -4.49
N LEU A 455 3.66 10.59 -3.61
CA LEU A 455 4.28 11.69 -2.88
C LEU A 455 4.68 11.19 -1.51
N PHE A 456 5.91 11.38 -1.09
CA PHE A 456 6.38 10.98 0.24
C PHE A 456 7.27 12.04 0.88
N ALA A 457 7.37 12.00 2.19
CA ALA A 457 8.19 12.90 2.97
C ALA A 457 9.60 12.32 3.15
N SER A 458 10.63 13.12 2.88
CA SER A 458 12.03 12.82 3.10
C SER A 458 12.68 13.89 4.00
N TYR A 459 13.91 13.67 4.46
CA TYR A 459 14.68 14.67 5.20
C TYR A 459 14.88 15.98 4.42
N HIS A 460 14.88 15.91 3.10
CA HIS A 460 15.12 17.05 2.22
C HIS A 460 13.83 17.77 1.78
N GLY A 461 12.67 17.28 2.20
CA GLY A 461 11.35 17.79 1.85
C GLY A 461 10.45 16.76 1.20
N LEU A 462 9.38 17.20 0.53
CA LEU A 462 8.48 16.30 -0.18
C LEU A 462 9.07 15.90 -1.52
N VAL A 463 8.98 14.61 -1.82
CA VAL A 463 9.50 13.99 -3.04
C VAL A 463 8.38 13.21 -3.74
N ARG A 464 8.40 13.17 -5.06
CA ARG A 464 7.41 12.48 -5.89
C ARG A 464 8.09 11.47 -6.80
N VAL A 465 7.53 10.25 -6.91
CA VAL A 465 8.03 9.17 -7.75
C VAL A 465 6.88 8.45 -8.46
N PRO A 466 7.04 7.97 -9.72
CA PRO A 466 6.05 7.09 -10.33
C PRO A 466 5.89 5.79 -9.53
N ALA A 467 4.67 5.29 -9.37
CA ALA A 467 4.43 4.05 -8.63
C ALA A 467 5.06 2.81 -9.28
N ASN A 468 5.45 2.91 -10.56
CA ASN A 468 6.19 1.84 -11.27
C ASN A 468 7.70 1.96 -11.11
N GLY A 469 8.15 2.86 -10.25
CA GLY A 469 9.57 3.14 -10.03
C GLY A 469 10.10 4.27 -10.91
N GLY A 470 11.28 4.74 -10.57
CA GLY A 470 11.97 5.81 -11.29
C GLY A 470 12.78 6.70 -10.36
N ILE A 471 13.32 7.79 -10.91
CA ILE A 471 14.10 8.76 -10.14
C ILE A 471 13.14 9.67 -9.37
N PRO A 472 13.22 9.74 -8.02
CA PRO A 472 12.41 10.65 -7.23
C PRO A 472 12.69 12.12 -7.60
N GLN A 473 11.63 12.92 -7.67
CA GLN A 473 11.70 14.34 -7.99
C GLN A 473 11.28 15.19 -6.79
N ALA A 474 12.07 16.19 -6.42
CA ALA A 474 11.75 17.09 -5.33
C ALA A 474 10.54 17.96 -5.70
N VAL A 475 9.56 18.02 -4.79
CA VAL A 475 8.37 18.89 -4.85
C VAL A 475 8.57 20.11 -3.97
N THR A 476 9.17 19.91 -2.78
CA THR A 476 9.51 20.98 -1.85
C THR A 476 10.94 20.80 -1.34
N LYS A 477 11.49 21.86 -0.74
CA LYS A 477 12.78 21.82 -0.04
C LYS A 477 12.56 22.14 1.44
N ALA A 478 13.23 21.42 2.32
CA ALA A 478 13.12 21.54 3.77
C ALA A 478 13.92 22.75 4.34
N GLU A 479 14.06 23.86 3.61
CA GLU A 479 14.86 25.04 4.01
C GLU A 479 14.29 25.76 5.25
N ALA A 480 12.96 25.68 5.46
CA ALA A 480 12.25 26.38 6.55
C ALA A 480 11.67 25.43 7.61
N GLY A 481 12.14 24.21 7.70
CA GLY A 481 11.65 23.17 8.59
C GLY A 481 11.37 21.84 7.88
N GLN A 482 11.18 20.78 8.67
CA GLN A 482 10.93 19.46 8.12
C GLN A 482 9.49 19.32 7.62
N HIS A 483 9.28 18.54 6.57
CA HIS A 483 7.99 18.30 5.94
C HIS A 483 7.52 16.86 6.23
N TRP A 484 6.31 16.73 6.80
CA TRP A 484 5.77 15.47 7.30
C TRP A 484 4.34 15.25 6.83
N TRP A 485 3.92 13.98 6.73
CA TRP A 485 2.54 13.50 6.56
C TRP A 485 1.82 14.16 5.38
N PRO A 486 2.32 14.01 4.16
CA PRO A 486 1.66 14.54 2.99
C PRO A 486 0.34 13.81 2.73
N THR A 487 -0.69 14.57 2.36
CA THR A 487 -1.95 14.07 1.85
C THR A 487 -2.36 14.83 0.59
N LEU A 488 -3.20 14.25 -0.24
CA LEU A 488 -3.59 14.86 -1.51
C LEU A 488 -4.98 15.48 -1.42
N LEU A 489 -5.15 16.66 -2.02
CA LEU A 489 -6.45 17.25 -2.25
C LEU A 489 -7.13 16.64 -3.48
N PRO A 490 -8.46 16.74 -3.63
CA PRO A 490 -9.19 16.23 -4.79
C PRO A 490 -8.57 16.68 -6.10
N GLY A 491 -8.43 15.71 -7.02
CA GLY A 491 -7.79 15.92 -8.33
C GLY A 491 -6.27 15.71 -8.34
N GLY A 492 -5.64 15.45 -7.18
CA GLY A 492 -4.22 15.04 -7.09
C GLY A 492 -3.21 16.08 -7.56
N ARG A 493 -3.58 17.36 -7.67
CA ARG A 493 -2.69 18.45 -8.12
C ARG A 493 -2.06 19.25 -6.98
N MET A 494 -2.68 19.19 -5.82
CA MET A 494 -2.29 19.88 -4.61
C MET A 494 -2.10 18.88 -3.48
N ALA A 495 -1.12 19.12 -2.63
CA ALA A 495 -0.89 18.37 -1.38
C ALA A 495 -1.02 19.28 -0.17
N LEU A 496 -1.49 18.71 0.94
CA LEU A 496 -1.34 19.25 2.27
C LEU A 496 -0.27 18.47 3.01
N PHE A 497 0.47 19.12 3.89
CA PHE A 497 1.48 18.47 4.72
C PHE A 497 1.70 19.24 6.02
N SER A 498 2.29 18.58 7.00
CA SER A 498 2.74 19.24 8.24
C SER A 498 4.15 19.80 8.01
N ARG A 499 4.34 21.09 8.27
CA ARG A 499 5.66 21.72 8.30
C ARG A 499 6.08 21.91 9.75
N LEU A 500 7.01 21.08 10.20
CA LEU A 500 7.62 21.21 11.52
C LEU A 500 8.69 22.32 11.45
N PRO A 501 8.62 23.37 12.27
CA PRO A 501 9.68 24.39 12.25
C PRO A 501 11.03 23.78 12.66
N ALA A 502 12.11 24.38 12.22
CA ALA A 502 13.48 23.93 12.55
C ALA A 502 13.74 23.92 14.09
N ARG A 503 12.96 24.70 14.82
CA ARG A 503 12.96 24.78 16.30
C ARG A 503 11.52 24.73 16.79
N GLY A 504 11.15 23.68 17.50
CA GLY A 504 9.80 23.47 18.03
C GLY A 504 9.38 22.01 18.03
N SER A 505 8.17 21.76 18.47
CA SER A 505 7.50 20.46 18.49
C SER A 505 6.41 20.41 17.40
N PHE A 506 5.72 19.26 17.26
CA PHE A 506 4.57 19.18 16.37
C PHE A 506 3.38 20.04 16.83
N ASP A 507 3.32 20.45 18.08
CA ASP A 507 2.31 21.43 18.55
C ASP A 507 2.56 22.83 17.94
N ASP A 508 3.79 23.10 17.47
CA ASP A 508 4.17 24.33 16.77
C ASP A 508 4.11 24.18 15.23
N ALA A 509 3.76 23.00 14.73
CA ALA A 509 3.74 22.74 13.30
C ALA A 509 2.60 23.45 12.58
N ASP A 510 2.82 23.78 11.32
CA ASP A 510 1.82 24.35 10.42
C ASP A 510 1.30 23.31 9.45
N ILE A 511 0.02 23.36 9.14
CA ILE A 511 -0.53 22.69 7.95
C ILE A 511 -0.33 23.61 6.74
N VAL A 512 0.34 23.10 5.73
CA VAL A 512 0.75 23.84 4.54
C VAL A 512 0.24 23.15 3.28
N ALA A 513 -0.21 23.94 2.30
CA ALA A 513 -0.57 23.47 0.96
C ALA A 513 0.52 23.78 -0.05
N VAL A 514 0.76 22.86 -0.99
CA VAL A 514 1.70 23.05 -2.10
C VAL A 514 1.18 22.41 -3.38
N ALA A 515 1.46 23.01 -4.54
CA ALA A 515 1.16 22.41 -5.83
C ALA A 515 2.24 21.36 -6.20
N LEU A 516 1.84 20.20 -6.72
CA LEU A 516 2.78 19.12 -7.07
C LEU A 516 3.68 19.43 -8.27
N ASN A 517 3.36 20.44 -9.05
CA ASN A 517 4.19 20.94 -10.15
C ASN A 517 5.15 22.06 -9.72
N GLY A 518 5.29 22.29 -8.42
CA GLY A 518 6.07 23.38 -7.83
C GLY A 518 5.24 24.63 -7.56
N GLY A 519 5.74 25.48 -6.69
CA GLY A 519 5.10 26.74 -6.30
C GLY A 519 5.42 27.11 -4.85
N SER A 520 5.08 28.32 -4.46
CA SER A 520 5.28 28.78 -3.07
C SER A 520 4.28 28.08 -2.15
N PRO A 521 4.71 27.44 -1.07
CA PRO A 521 3.82 26.83 -0.08
C PRO A 521 2.93 27.87 0.62
N LYS A 522 1.64 27.54 0.83
CA LYS A 522 0.66 28.39 1.51
C LYS A 522 0.32 27.78 2.88
N VAL A 523 0.48 28.54 3.96
CA VAL A 523 0.03 28.12 5.31
C VAL A 523 -1.50 28.13 5.34
N ILE A 524 -2.09 27.05 5.83
CA ILE A 524 -3.53 26.82 5.96
C ILE A 524 -3.98 26.96 7.42
N LEU A 525 -3.26 26.29 8.34
CA LEU A 525 -3.48 26.37 9.78
C LEU A 525 -2.14 26.43 10.49
N GLN A 526 -2.09 27.14 11.61
CA GLN A 526 -0.94 27.17 12.52
C GLN A 526 -1.24 26.30 13.75
N SER A 527 -0.20 25.80 14.39
CA SER A 527 -0.27 24.94 15.57
C SER A 527 -1.19 23.73 15.36
N ALA A 528 -1.07 23.10 14.19
CA ALA A 528 -1.84 21.95 13.75
C ALA A 528 -1.01 21.04 12.84
N TYR A 529 -1.23 19.74 12.91
CA TYR A 529 -0.47 18.75 12.15
C TYR A 529 -1.32 17.55 11.70
N PHE A 530 -0.74 16.65 10.91
CA PHE A 530 -1.35 15.42 10.38
C PHE A 530 -2.64 15.68 9.59
N PRO A 531 -2.55 16.48 8.50
CA PRO A 531 -3.73 16.89 7.74
C PRO A 531 -4.29 15.75 6.90
N HIS A 532 -5.62 15.64 6.85
CA HIS A 532 -6.35 14.77 5.93
C HIS A 532 -7.57 15.50 5.38
N TYR A 533 -7.87 15.33 4.11
CA TYR A 533 -9.07 15.89 3.49
C TYR A 533 -10.18 14.84 3.42
N ALA A 534 -11.33 15.15 3.98
CA ALA A 534 -12.51 14.30 3.88
C ALA A 534 -13.39 14.75 2.68
N PRO A 535 -13.94 13.81 1.86
CA PRO A 535 -14.80 14.14 0.73
C PRO A 535 -16.06 14.98 1.08
N THR A 536 -16.38 15.03 2.36
CA THR A 536 -17.47 15.89 2.91
C THR A 536 -17.12 17.37 2.93
N GLY A 537 -15.94 17.79 2.43
CA GLY A 537 -15.49 19.19 2.45
C GLY A 537 -14.89 19.63 3.77
N HIS A 538 -14.25 18.73 4.50
CA HIS A 538 -13.62 19.04 5.78
C HIS A 538 -12.13 18.72 5.77
N LEU A 539 -11.36 19.57 6.41
CA LEU A 539 -9.99 19.30 6.80
C LEU A 539 -9.99 18.62 8.18
N ILE A 540 -9.43 17.42 8.26
CA ILE A 540 -9.24 16.67 9.49
C ILE A 540 -7.77 16.83 9.89
N PHE A 541 -7.51 17.13 11.15
CA PHE A 541 -6.16 17.42 11.62
C PHE A 541 -6.03 17.16 13.12
N VAL A 542 -4.80 17.14 13.62
CA VAL A 542 -4.49 17.01 15.03
C VAL A 542 -4.08 18.35 15.61
N GLN A 543 -4.58 18.64 16.80
CA GLN A 543 -4.17 19.76 17.61
C GLN A 543 -4.15 19.32 19.09
N GLY A 544 -2.98 19.39 19.72
CA GLY A 544 -2.76 18.83 21.05
C GLY A 544 -3.07 17.32 21.10
N ASP A 545 -4.00 16.89 21.94
CA ASP A 545 -4.42 15.50 22.15
C ASP A 545 -5.68 15.10 21.39
N SER A 546 -6.15 15.94 20.49
CA SER A 546 -7.46 15.79 19.86
C SER A 546 -7.35 15.76 18.33
N VAL A 547 -8.19 14.95 17.71
CA VAL A 547 -8.46 15.00 16.26
C VAL A 547 -9.64 15.93 16.03
N LEU A 548 -9.45 16.95 15.20
CA LEU A 548 -10.42 17.98 14.89
C LEU A 548 -10.84 17.93 13.42
N ALA A 549 -12.00 18.50 13.12
CA ALA A 549 -12.47 18.78 11.76
C ALA A 549 -12.88 20.24 11.62
N ALA A 550 -12.51 20.83 10.49
CA ALA A 550 -12.97 22.17 10.11
C ALA A 550 -13.49 22.16 8.67
N PRO A 551 -14.58 22.89 8.34
CA PRO A 551 -15.00 23.09 6.96
C PRO A 551 -13.87 23.73 6.15
N PHE A 552 -13.57 23.17 5.00
CA PHE A 552 -12.42 23.55 4.18
C PHE A 552 -12.77 23.62 2.70
N ASP A 553 -12.45 24.71 2.05
CA ASP A 553 -12.57 24.87 0.60
C ASP A 553 -11.23 24.57 -0.10
N PRO A 554 -11.14 23.47 -0.84
CA PRO A 554 -9.90 23.11 -1.53
C PRO A 554 -9.56 24.00 -2.73
N LYS A 555 -10.49 24.85 -3.22
CA LYS A 555 -10.24 25.77 -4.32
C LYS A 555 -9.56 27.06 -3.84
N SER A 556 -10.07 27.64 -2.76
CA SER A 556 -9.48 28.84 -2.14
C SER A 556 -8.34 28.50 -1.18
N LEU A 557 -8.15 27.22 -0.86
CA LEU A 557 -7.20 26.72 0.16
C LEU A 557 -7.38 27.47 1.47
N SER A 558 -8.61 27.44 2.02
CA SER A 558 -8.95 28.13 3.25
C SER A 558 -9.95 27.36 4.09
N VAL A 559 -9.77 27.43 5.41
CA VAL A 559 -10.76 26.98 6.39
C VAL A 559 -11.92 27.98 6.40
N THR A 560 -13.15 27.49 6.25
CA THR A 560 -14.36 28.31 6.05
C THR A 560 -15.28 28.35 7.27
N GLY A 561 -14.92 27.67 8.36
CA GLY A 561 -15.70 27.61 9.59
C GLY A 561 -14.90 27.15 10.79
N ALA A 562 -15.53 27.17 11.96
CA ALA A 562 -14.88 26.78 13.22
C ALA A 562 -14.55 25.27 13.24
N ALA A 563 -13.42 24.92 13.85
CA ALA A 563 -13.04 23.54 14.10
C ALA A 563 -13.90 22.91 15.20
N VAL A 564 -14.24 21.64 15.05
CA VAL A 564 -14.93 20.81 16.04
C VAL A 564 -14.09 19.59 16.39
N THR A 565 -14.09 19.22 17.67
CA THR A 565 -13.42 17.98 18.10
C THR A 565 -14.21 16.76 17.61
N LEU A 566 -13.54 15.87 16.88
CA LEU A 566 -14.11 14.61 16.39
C LEU A 566 -13.82 13.45 17.31
N LEU A 567 -12.55 13.26 17.66
CA LEU A 567 -12.08 12.14 18.46
C LEU A 567 -11.17 12.66 19.57
N LYS A 568 -11.34 12.09 20.76
CA LYS A 568 -10.42 12.21 21.89
C LYS A 568 -9.84 10.84 22.22
N GLY A 569 -8.63 10.82 22.80
CA GLY A 569 -7.99 9.58 23.21
C GLY A 569 -7.56 8.69 22.05
N VAL A 570 -7.38 9.24 20.86
CA VAL A 570 -6.68 8.58 19.78
C VAL A 570 -5.19 8.52 20.12
N TRP A 571 -4.54 7.42 19.76
CA TRP A 571 -3.09 7.35 19.88
C TRP A 571 -2.43 8.42 19.02
N THR A 572 -1.70 9.34 19.66
CA THR A 572 -0.94 10.38 18.98
C THR A 572 0.52 10.33 19.41
N SER A 573 1.43 10.68 18.52
CA SER A 573 2.85 10.83 18.81
C SER A 573 3.25 12.30 18.67
N SER A 574 3.57 12.94 19.77
CA SER A 574 4.11 14.30 19.75
C SER A 574 5.54 14.36 19.17
N TRP A 575 6.21 13.22 19.11
CA TRP A 575 7.57 13.12 18.58
C TRP A 575 7.61 13.06 17.05
N THR A 576 6.76 12.25 16.45
CA THR A 576 6.70 12.06 14.99
C THR A 576 5.48 12.71 14.34
N GLY A 577 4.62 13.37 15.12
CA GLY A 577 3.52 14.20 14.67
C GLY A 577 2.45 13.43 13.88
N TYR A 578 2.09 12.22 14.29
CA TYR A 578 0.99 11.49 13.69
C TYR A 578 -0.09 11.16 14.73
N ALA A 579 -1.27 10.85 14.24
CA ALA A 579 -2.31 10.18 14.99
C ALA A 579 -2.69 8.88 14.29
N ASP A 580 -2.96 7.85 15.08
CA ASP A 580 -3.23 6.52 14.53
C ASP A 580 -4.71 6.39 14.17
N PHE A 581 -5.09 7.03 13.08
CA PHE A 581 -6.39 6.93 12.45
C PHE A 581 -6.27 6.97 10.93
N ALA A 582 -7.24 6.37 10.27
CA ALA A 582 -7.43 6.43 8.83
C ALA A 582 -8.91 6.36 8.50
N PHE A 583 -9.33 6.92 7.37
CA PHE A 583 -10.69 6.81 6.88
C PHE A 583 -10.76 6.63 5.37
N SER A 584 -11.85 6.00 4.91
CA SER A 584 -12.13 5.77 3.51
C SER A 584 -12.89 6.94 2.87
N ASP A 585 -12.95 6.94 1.53
CA ASP A 585 -13.79 7.88 0.77
C ASP A 585 -15.29 7.62 0.98
N THR A 586 -15.66 6.45 1.49
CA THR A 586 -17.05 6.05 1.76
C THR A 586 -17.53 6.28 3.20
N GLY A 587 -16.63 6.73 4.10
CA GLY A 587 -16.98 7.06 5.48
C GLY A 587 -16.83 5.91 6.48
N THR A 588 -15.92 4.97 6.22
CA THR A 588 -15.40 4.05 7.24
C THR A 588 -14.18 4.71 7.91
N LEU A 589 -14.23 4.92 9.23
CA LEU A 589 -13.13 5.43 10.04
C LEU A 589 -12.57 4.30 10.90
N VAL A 590 -11.26 4.21 10.97
CA VAL A 590 -10.54 3.30 11.88
C VAL A 590 -9.56 4.11 12.71
N TYR A 591 -9.49 3.85 14.00
CA TYR A 591 -8.51 4.50 14.88
C TYR A 591 -8.06 3.59 16.01
N VAL A 592 -6.85 3.82 16.50
CA VAL A 592 -6.31 3.15 17.68
C VAL A 592 -6.49 4.06 18.90
N SER A 593 -7.13 3.53 19.94
CA SER A 593 -7.30 4.27 21.19
C SER A 593 -6.04 4.21 22.06
N GLY A 594 -5.73 5.30 22.80
CA GLY A 594 -4.52 5.33 23.65
C GLY A 594 -4.15 6.71 24.21
N GLY A 595 -4.70 7.76 23.62
CA GLY A 595 -4.40 9.14 24.03
C GLY A 595 -3.01 9.63 23.62
N PRO A 596 -2.62 10.83 24.05
CA PRO A 596 -1.34 11.42 23.70
C PRO A 596 -0.22 10.64 24.37
N ASN A 597 0.62 10.09 23.53
CA ASN A 597 1.84 9.38 23.82
C ASN A 597 1.95 8.82 25.26
N PRO A 598 1.39 7.65 25.55
CA PRO A 598 1.50 7.02 26.84
C PRO A 598 2.88 6.35 27.05
N ASN A 599 3.88 6.63 26.23
CA ASN A 599 5.24 6.14 26.40
C ASN A 599 5.88 6.57 27.74
N LYS A 600 5.05 6.88 28.74
CA LYS A 600 5.47 7.03 30.12
C LYS A 600 6.01 5.69 30.60
N ALA A 601 7.31 5.63 30.70
CA ALA A 601 8.07 4.50 31.20
C ALA A 601 8.66 4.82 32.56
N SER A 602 9.10 3.82 33.28
CA SER A 602 9.89 4.01 34.49
C SER A 602 11.37 3.75 34.17
N LEU A 603 12.25 4.58 34.69
CA LEU A 603 13.67 4.28 34.68
C LEU A 603 14.00 3.37 35.87
N VAL A 604 14.50 2.19 35.60
CA VAL A 604 14.73 1.14 36.60
C VAL A 604 16.13 0.58 36.51
N SER A 605 16.64 0.05 37.64
CA SER A 605 17.79 -0.85 37.68
C SER A 605 17.26 -2.30 37.69
N VAL A 606 17.84 -3.17 36.88
CA VAL A 606 17.50 -4.59 36.85
C VAL A 606 18.78 -5.38 37.03
N ASP A 607 18.78 -6.32 37.96
CA ASP A 607 19.93 -7.21 38.16
C ASP A 607 19.92 -8.40 37.17
N ARG A 608 20.96 -9.22 37.20
CA ARG A 608 21.08 -10.38 36.29
C ARG A 608 20.00 -11.46 36.53
N ALA A 609 19.34 -11.46 37.67
CA ALA A 609 18.24 -12.37 38.00
C ALA A 609 16.88 -11.80 37.59
N GLY A 610 16.84 -10.58 37.07
CA GLY A 610 15.61 -9.90 36.65
C GLY A 610 14.89 -9.15 37.78
N ASN A 611 15.53 -8.97 38.97
CA ASN A 611 14.95 -8.19 40.06
C ASN A 611 15.00 -6.69 39.71
N VAL A 612 13.86 -6.02 39.87
CA VAL A 612 13.67 -4.62 39.45
C VAL A 612 13.71 -3.69 40.64
N THR A 613 14.53 -2.64 40.57
CA THR A 613 14.57 -1.55 41.53
C THR A 613 14.28 -0.23 40.81
N PRO A 614 13.24 0.53 41.16
CA PRO A 614 12.99 1.85 40.58
C PRO A 614 14.16 2.81 40.85
N LEU A 615 14.61 3.54 39.82
CA LEU A 615 15.59 4.62 39.95
C LEU A 615 14.88 5.97 40.17
N ILE A 616 13.81 6.19 39.43
CA ILE A 616 12.98 7.39 39.49
C ILE A 616 11.53 6.95 39.63
N ASP A 617 10.81 7.52 40.63
CA ASP A 617 9.41 7.20 40.88
C ASP A 617 8.48 7.81 39.80
N GLU A 618 8.87 8.96 39.23
CA GLU A 618 8.07 9.64 38.21
C GLU A 618 8.17 8.90 36.88
N ARG A 619 7.02 8.59 36.32
CA ARG A 619 6.88 8.03 34.96
C ARG A 619 6.93 9.13 33.93
N ARG A 620 7.94 9.10 33.06
CA ARG A 620 8.11 10.04 31.94
C ARG A 620 8.53 9.28 30.68
N ALA A 621 8.57 9.93 29.55
CA ALA A 621 8.99 9.31 28.28
C ALA A 621 10.54 9.24 28.16
N TYR A 622 11.16 8.40 29.01
CA TYR A 622 12.59 8.16 28.97
C TYR A 622 13.02 7.42 27.71
N ARG A 623 14.15 7.81 27.10
CA ARG A 623 14.72 7.21 25.91
C ARG A 623 16.24 7.07 26.05
N VAL A 624 16.79 6.01 25.48
CA VAL A 624 18.24 5.77 25.29
C VAL A 624 19.06 6.14 26.52
N PRO A 625 18.89 5.42 27.68
CA PRO A 625 19.73 5.64 28.85
C PRO A 625 21.18 5.25 28.55
N ARG A 626 22.13 6.02 29.08
CA ARG A 626 23.55 5.75 29.00
C ARG A 626 24.22 5.96 30.36
N VAL A 627 24.83 4.94 30.88
CA VAL A 627 25.55 4.98 32.16
C VAL A 627 26.91 5.63 31.97
N SER A 628 27.28 6.50 32.89
CA SER A 628 28.63 7.10 32.88
C SER A 628 29.72 6.04 33.13
N PRO A 629 30.95 6.21 32.61
CA PRO A 629 32.03 5.24 32.77
C PRO A 629 32.38 4.91 34.24
N ASP A 630 32.14 5.83 35.18
CA ASP A 630 32.30 5.62 36.60
C ASP A 630 31.10 4.93 37.28
N GLY A 631 30.00 4.73 36.54
CA GLY A 631 28.77 4.11 37.04
C GLY A 631 27.94 4.97 38.00
N LEU A 632 28.21 6.27 38.12
CA LEU A 632 27.58 7.15 39.12
C LEU A 632 26.42 7.97 38.53
N GLN A 633 26.37 8.15 37.23
CA GLN A 633 25.36 8.95 36.54
C GLN A 633 24.74 8.20 35.35
N VAL A 634 23.55 8.60 34.97
CA VAL A 634 22.88 8.14 33.77
C VAL A 634 22.49 9.36 32.95
N ALA A 635 22.95 9.44 31.70
CA ALA A 635 22.42 10.38 30.74
C ALA A 635 21.23 9.72 30.03
N VAL A 636 20.14 10.46 29.81
CA VAL A 636 18.91 9.96 29.22
C VAL A 636 18.24 11.03 28.39
N ALA A 637 17.70 10.69 27.23
CA ALA A 637 16.83 11.62 26.52
C ALA A 637 15.41 11.50 27.10
N LEU A 638 14.77 12.64 27.29
CA LEU A 638 13.44 12.73 27.86
C LEU A 638 12.54 13.51 26.91
N VAL A 639 11.41 12.90 26.57
CA VAL A 639 10.42 13.49 25.66
C VAL A 639 9.30 14.12 26.51
N ASP A 640 9.32 15.43 26.61
CA ASP A 640 8.25 16.24 27.22
C ASP A 640 7.59 17.11 26.12
N GLN A 641 7.59 18.42 26.27
CA GLN A 641 7.19 19.37 25.21
C GLN A 641 8.20 19.38 24.05
N GLN A 642 9.44 19.07 24.35
CA GLN A 642 10.53 18.87 23.40
C GLN A 642 11.41 17.71 23.88
N VAL A 643 12.34 17.26 23.05
CA VAL A 643 13.26 16.19 23.41
C VAL A 643 14.58 16.80 23.87
N ASP A 644 14.91 16.57 25.14
CA ASP A 644 16.15 17.08 25.76
C ASP A 644 16.96 15.95 26.39
N VAL A 645 18.26 16.18 26.51
CA VAL A 645 19.15 15.35 27.29
C VAL A 645 19.12 15.77 28.75
N TRP A 646 18.96 14.78 29.61
CA TRP A 646 18.97 14.92 31.07
C TRP A 646 20.05 14.02 31.68
N THR A 647 20.54 14.38 32.85
CA THR A 647 21.46 13.56 33.65
C THR A 647 20.82 13.22 34.99
N TYR A 648 20.93 11.95 35.40
CA TYR A 648 20.45 11.45 36.68
C TYR A 648 21.61 10.98 37.52
N ASP A 649 21.79 11.54 38.73
CA ASP A 649 22.79 11.14 39.71
C ASP A 649 22.24 9.96 40.54
N LEU A 650 22.87 8.79 40.41
CA LEU A 650 22.43 7.57 41.07
C LEU A 650 22.58 7.61 42.60
N SER A 651 23.55 8.39 43.12
CA SER A 651 23.79 8.52 44.56
C SER A 651 22.86 9.56 45.20
N ARG A 652 22.69 10.71 44.55
CA ARG A 652 21.86 11.82 45.03
C ARG A 652 20.40 11.70 44.67
N LYS A 653 20.08 10.81 43.72
CA LYS A 653 18.74 10.62 43.15
C LYS A 653 18.15 11.94 42.58
N THR A 654 18.98 12.73 41.91
CA THR A 654 18.56 14.00 41.31
C THR A 654 18.63 13.92 39.79
N LEU A 655 17.55 14.37 39.14
CA LEU A 655 17.41 14.49 37.70
C LEU A 655 17.62 15.95 37.28
N ASN A 656 18.61 16.23 36.44
CA ASN A 656 18.96 17.57 35.98
C ASN A 656 18.90 17.65 34.46
N ARG A 657 18.29 18.72 33.94
CA ARG A 657 18.28 18.98 32.50
C ARG A 657 19.66 19.45 32.05
N LEU A 658 20.20 18.82 31.00
CA LEU A 658 21.50 19.15 30.43
C LEU A 658 21.37 20.09 29.24
N THR A 659 20.48 19.76 28.30
CA THR A 659 20.22 20.61 27.13
C THR A 659 18.95 21.40 27.32
N ASP A 660 18.94 22.65 26.83
CA ASP A 660 17.81 23.58 26.92
C ASP A 660 17.64 24.33 25.58
N SER A 661 17.86 23.62 24.50
CA SER A 661 17.68 24.12 23.14
C SER A 661 16.23 23.84 22.70
N PRO A 662 15.58 24.71 21.93
CA PRO A 662 14.29 24.40 21.31
C PRO A 662 14.40 23.33 20.21
N SER A 663 15.58 22.77 20.00
CA SER A 663 15.87 21.72 19.04
C SER A 663 15.65 20.33 19.65
N TRP A 664 15.50 19.32 18.82
CA TRP A 664 15.53 17.93 19.24
C TRP A 664 16.97 17.55 19.64
N ASP A 665 17.19 17.21 20.89
CA ASP A 665 18.47 16.75 21.45
C ASP A 665 18.29 15.34 22.04
N ALA A 666 18.96 14.32 21.49
CA ALA A 666 18.80 12.93 21.89
C ALA A 666 20.09 12.10 21.71
N TYR A 667 20.01 10.79 21.98
CA TYR A 667 21.15 9.85 21.90
C TYR A 667 22.35 10.31 22.74
N PRO A 668 22.16 10.56 24.06
CA PRO A 668 23.26 10.98 24.92
C PRO A 668 24.32 9.89 25.05
N LEU A 669 25.58 10.30 25.14
CA LEU A 669 26.73 9.41 25.29
C LEU A 669 27.84 10.09 26.08
N TRP A 670 28.37 9.44 27.10
CA TRP A 670 29.47 9.94 27.90
C TRP A 670 30.81 9.80 27.17
N GLN A 671 31.59 10.85 27.10
CA GLN A 671 32.98 10.76 26.61
C GLN A 671 33.91 10.33 27.76
N PRO A 672 34.57 9.16 27.68
CA PRO A 672 35.40 8.64 28.71
C PRO A 672 36.53 9.59 29.15
N GLY A 673 36.83 9.64 30.44
CA GLY A 673 37.93 10.47 30.99
C GLY A 673 37.67 11.97 30.97
N THR A 674 36.45 12.40 30.60
CA THR A 674 36.11 13.83 30.46
C THR A 674 34.80 14.16 31.16
N ARG A 675 34.40 15.44 31.09
CA ARG A 675 33.10 15.94 31.58
C ARG A 675 32.13 16.20 30.42
N TRP A 676 32.41 15.72 29.24
CA TRP A 676 31.60 15.96 28.07
C TRP A 676 30.52 14.89 27.90
N VAL A 677 29.34 15.31 27.60
CA VAL A 677 28.24 14.47 27.09
C VAL A 677 28.04 14.79 25.63
N THR A 678 28.12 13.76 24.80
CA THR A 678 27.88 13.83 23.34
C THR A 678 26.42 13.51 23.08
N PHE A 679 25.81 14.13 22.10
CA PHE A 679 24.41 13.88 21.72
C PHE A 679 24.18 14.29 20.25
N SER A 680 23.09 13.81 19.67
CA SER A 680 22.61 14.27 18.38
C SER A 680 21.64 15.44 18.55
N SER A 681 21.74 16.47 17.69
CA SER A 681 20.90 17.67 17.76
C SER A 681 20.51 18.17 16.39
N THR A 682 19.27 18.67 16.26
CA THR A 682 18.74 19.31 15.04
C THR A 682 18.91 20.84 15.04
N ARG A 683 19.71 21.42 15.94
CA ARG A 683 19.87 22.88 16.10
C ARG A 683 20.34 23.64 14.85
N ASP A 684 21.01 22.95 13.92
CA ASP A 684 21.48 23.50 12.65
C ASP A 684 20.72 22.87 11.44
N GLY A 685 19.53 22.27 11.67
CA GLY A 685 18.72 21.61 10.65
C GLY A 685 18.73 20.10 10.78
N LEU A 686 19.55 19.39 9.99
CA LEU A 686 19.66 17.94 10.09
C LEU A 686 20.35 17.51 11.40
N ALA A 687 19.97 16.35 11.93
CA ALA A 687 20.59 15.78 13.12
C ALA A 687 22.10 15.64 12.93
N SER A 688 22.86 16.35 13.73
CA SER A 688 24.32 16.39 13.72
C SER A 688 24.83 16.08 15.13
N ILE A 689 26.08 15.63 15.26
CA ILE A 689 26.64 15.26 16.57
C ILE A 689 27.30 16.46 17.24
N TYR A 690 26.87 16.72 18.47
CA TYR A 690 27.39 17.76 19.35
C TYR A 690 27.89 17.16 20.65
N ARG A 691 28.66 17.92 21.44
CA ARG A 691 28.96 17.61 22.83
C ARG A 691 28.80 18.83 23.69
N GLN A 692 28.46 18.66 24.96
CA GLN A 692 28.31 19.71 25.95
C GLN A 692 29.11 19.40 27.20
N ASP A 693 29.89 20.40 27.68
CA ASP A 693 30.61 20.28 28.95
C ASP A 693 29.66 20.49 30.13
N LEU A 694 29.65 19.57 31.08
CA LEU A 694 28.74 19.56 32.22
C LEU A 694 28.94 20.73 33.20
N ARG A 695 30.12 21.35 33.16
CA ARG A 695 30.45 22.40 34.11
C ARG A 695 30.28 23.81 33.53
N SER A 696 30.78 24.01 32.30
CA SER A 696 30.73 25.31 31.66
C SER A 696 29.44 25.51 30.85
N GLY A 697 28.76 24.45 30.49
CA GLY A 697 27.62 24.49 29.56
C GLY A 697 28.01 24.71 28.10
N THR A 698 29.31 24.77 27.80
CA THR A 698 29.80 25.00 26.42
C THR A 698 29.37 23.86 25.49
N VAL A 699 28.81 24.20 24.35
CA VAL A 699 28.40 23.25 23.32
C VAL A 699 29.30 23.34 22.11
N GLU A 700 29.78 22.21 21.63
CA GLU A 700 30.62 22.09 20.43
C GLU A 700 30.05 21.10 19.43
N LYS A 701 30.08 21.45 18.14
CA LYS A 701 29.72 20.54 17.05
C LYS A 701 30.94 19.67 16.71
N LEU A 702 30.76 18.35 16.79
CA LEU A 702 31.81 17.39 16.44
C LEU A 702 31.73 16.92 15.00
N VAL A 703 30.55 16.51 14.57
CA VAL A 703 30.35 15.96 13.23
C VAL A 703 29.29 16.78 12.51
N ALA A 704 29.61 17.23 11.30
CA ALA A 704 28.65 17.79 10.35
C ALA A 704 28.64 16.89 9.11
N ALA A 705 27.49 16.37 8.74
CA ALA A 705 27.31 15.50 7.59
C ALA A 705 26.14 16.00 6.72
N GLU A 706 26.06 15.48 5.50
CA GLU A 706 24.96 15.78 4.58
C GLU A 706 23.67 15.01 4.95
N ASN A 707 23.81 13.97 5.76
CA ASN A 707 22.74 13.12 6.27
C ASN A 707 22.68 13.15 7.78
N PRO A 708 21.57 12.72 8.42
CA PRO A 708 21.46 12.61 9.87
C PRO A 708 22.52 11.70 10.48
N THR A 709 23.10 12.13 11.61
CA THR A 709 24.15 11.38 12.34
C THR A 709 23.78 11.17 13.78
N PHE A 710 24.09 9.97 14.31
CA PHE A 710 23.74 9.55 15.66
C PHE A 710 24.94 8.87 16.36
N PRO A 711 25.34 9.32 17.56
CA PRO A 711 26.48 8.75 18.27
C PRO A 711 26.14 7.37 18.86
N ASP A 712 27.06 6.41 18.73
CA ASP A 712 26.91 5.04 19.21
C ASP A 712 27.79 4.75 20.42
N SER A 713 29.11 4.92 20.32
CA SER A 713 30.06 4.71 21.42
C SER A 713 31.37 5.47 21.23
N TRP A 714 32.03 5.77 22.33
CA TRP A 714 33.41 6.24 22.35
C TRP A 714 34.40 5.08 22.52
N SER A 715 35.60 5.20 21.93
CA SER A 715 36.73 4.35 22.33
C SER A 715 37.07 4.56 23.81
N PRO A 716 37.66 3.57 24.50
CA PRO A 716 37.94 3.66 25.94
C PRO A 716 38.85 4.85 26.33
N ASP A 717 39.69 5.30 25.41
CA ASP A 717 40.58 6.47 25.59
C ASP A 717 39.90 7.82 25.28
N GLY A 718 38.61 7.78 24.81
CA GLY A 718 37.82 8.97 24.48
C GLY A 718 38.27 9.73 23.23
N ARG A 719 39.13 9.13 22.37
CA ARG A 719 39.66 9.79 21.16
C ARG A 719 38.91 9.48 19.89
N LEU A 720 38.23 8.34 19.84
CA LEU A 720 37.47 7.90 18.66
C LEU A 720 35.98 7.79 19.02
N LEU A 721 35.12 8.34 18.18
CA LEU A 721 33.69 8.23 18.29
C LEU A 721 33.13 7.37 17.13
N ALA A 722 32.58 6.22 17.47
CA ALA A 722 31.74 5.46 16.52
C ALA A 722 30.35 6.11 16.47
N TYR A 723 29.85 6.29 15.26
CA TYR A 723 28.51 6.82 15.02
C TYR A 723 27.93 6.20 13.76
N HIS A 724 26.62 6.23 13.61
CA HIS A 724 26.01 5.88 12.33
C HIS A 724 25.41 7.11 11.64
N GLU A 725 25.46 7.07 10.30
CA GLU A 725 24.89 8.06 9.40
C GLU A 725 23.75 7.42 8.60
N GLU A 726 22.63 8.09 8.47
CA GLU A 726 21.47 7.60 7.72
C GLU A 726 21.55 8.01 6.24
N SER A 727 22.13 7.13 5.42
CA SER A 727 22.24 7.31 3.97
C SER A 727 20.94 6.93 3.26
N PRO A 728 20.42 7.72 2.31
CA PRO A 728 19.21 7.37 1.54
C PRO A 728 19.40 6.15 0.62
N HIS A 729 20.65 5.72 0.37
CA HIS A 729 20.97 4.62 -0.56
C HIS A 729 21.27 3.31 0.13
N THR A 730 21.97 3.36 1.27
CA THR A 730 22.49 2.18 1.99
C THR A 730 21.83 2.00 3.36
N GLY A 731 21.08 2.98 3.83
CA GLY A 731 20.53 3.00 5.16
C GLY A 731 21.54 3.47 6.19
N PHE A 732 21.61 2.85 7.36
CA PHE A 732 22.58 3.22 8.38
C PHE A 732 23.95 2.64 8.09
N ASP A 733 24.95 3.50 7.98
CA ASP A 733 26.37 3.15 7.79
C ASP A 733 27.19 3.56 9.00
N ILE A 734 28.18 2.76 9.40
CA ILE A 734 29.02 3.04 10.57
C ILE A 734 30.28 3.81 10.18
N TRP A 735 30.47 4.93 10.85
CA TRP A 735 31.62 5.83 10.70
C TRP A 735 32.39 5.96 12.01
N ILE A 736 33.66 6.29 11.93
CA ILE A 736 34.53 6.60 13.07
C ILE A 736 35.07 8.02 12.91
N TYR A 737 34.71 8.89 13.86
CA TYR A 737 35.27 10.24 13.99
C TYR A 737 36.47 10.25 14.91
N SER A 738 37.55 10.92 14.51
CA SER A 738 38.79 11.07 15.33
C SER A 738 38.88 12.47 15.89
N MET A 739 39.06 12.56 17.21
CA MET A 739 39.31 13.83 17.91
C MET A 739 40.67 14.45 17.54
N ASP A 740 41.66 13.62 17.19
CA ASP A 740 43.02 14.08 16.87
C ASP A 740 43.07 14.71 15.46
N SER A 741 42.39 14.15 14.48
CA SER A 741 42.38 14.66 13.11
C SER A 741 41.15 15.50 12.76
N HIS A 742 40.13 15.59 13.65
CA HIS A 742 38.84 16.23 13.41
C HIS A 742 38.18 15.79 12.09
N SER A 743 38.27 14.50 11.78
CA SER A 743 37.75 13.92 10.56
C SER A 743 37.09 12.56 10.80
N SER A 744 36.13 12.23 9.94
CA SER A 744 35.42 10.97 9.93
C SER A 744 35.95 10.02 8.86
N LYS A 745 35.98 8.74 9.19
CA LYS A 745 36.31 7.66 8.25
C LYS A 745 35.21 6.60 8.25
N LEU A 746 34.80 6.20 7.07
CA LEU A 746 33.85 5.09 6.90
C LEU A 746 34.48 3.79 7.45
N PHE A 747 33.78 3.12 8.35
CA PHE A 747 34.19 1.84 8.92
C PHE A 747 33.43 0.67 8.28
N LEU A 748 32.11 0.80 8.10
CA LEU A 748 31.27 -0.25 7.52
C LEU A 748 30.11 0.36 6.74
N GLN A 749 29.95 -0.07 5.49
CA GLN A 749 28.85 0.24 4.62
C GLN A 749 28.44 -0.99 3.85
N THR A 750 27.18 -1.38 3.88
CA THR A 750 26.59 -2.45 3.10
C THR A 750 25.19 -2.00 2.60
N PRO A 751 24.49 -2.78 1.79
CA PRO A 751 23.09 -2.46 1.43
C PRO A 751 22.07 -2.64 2.57
N TYR A 752 22.53 -2.84 3.80
CA TYR A 752 21.70 -3.10 4.97
C TYR A 752 21.97 -2.04 6.05
N ASN A 753 21.12 -2.03 7.08
CA ASN A 753 21.28 -1.14 8.22
C ASN A 753 22.38 -1.65 9.17
N GLU A 754 23.45 -0.91 9.31
CA GLU A 754 24.49 -1.11 10.33
C GLU A 754 24.44 0.03 11.33
N SER A 755 24.22 -0.27 12.59
CA SER A 755 24.14 0.74 13.66
C SER A 755 24.47 0.16 15.03
N GLY A 756 24.40 0.99 16.09
CA GLY A 756 24.67 0.56 17.45
C GLY A 756 26.10 0.07 17.64
N ALA A 757 27.07 0.71 17.00
CA ALA A 757 28.47 0.35 17.05
C ALA A 757 29.04 0.60 18.45
N GLU A 758 29.49 -0.45 19.13
CA GLU A 758 29.97 -0.40 20.50
C GLU A 758 31.43 -0.84 20.58
N PHE A 759 32.37 0.06 20.94
CA PHE A 759 33.76 -0.28 21.17
C PHE A 759 33.93 -1.23 22.36
N SER A 760 34.74 -2.27 22.20
CA SER A 760 35.12 -3.11 23.32
C SER A 760 35.93 -2.32 24.36
N PRO A 761 35.93 -2.71 25.66
CA PRO A 761 36.65 -2.00 26.70
C PRO A 761 38.19 -1.92 26.51
N ASP A 762 38.78 -2.72 25.62
CA ASP A 762 40.17 -2.65 25.20
C ASP A 762 40.40 -1.93 23.87
N GLY A 763 39.32 -1.42 23.24
CA GLY A 763 39.34 -0.69 21.97
C GLY A 763 39.69 -1.49 20.72
N ARG A 764 39.85 -2.83 20.85
CA ARG A 764 40.30 -3.68 19.72
C ARG A 764 39.20 -4.26 18.87
N PHE A 765 37.97 -4.15 19.32
CA PHE A 765 36.80 -4.70 18.62
C PHE A 765 35.64 -3.69 18.63
N ILE A 766 34.76 -3.81 17.62
CA ILE A 766 33.49 -3.13 17.58
C ILE A 766 32.39 -4.17 17.44
N ALA A 767 31.43 -4.18 18.37
CA ALA A 767 30.20 -4.90 18.26
C ALA A 767 29.15 -3.99 17.59
N TYR A 768 28.33 -4.53 16.70
CA TYR A 768 27.30 -3.75 16.00
C TYR A 768 26.13 -4.64 15.61
N GLN A 769 25.02 -4.02 15.26
CA GLN A 769 23.84 -4.70 14.70
C GLN A 769 23.78 -4.50 13.18
N SER A 770 23.32 -5.53 12.43
CA SER A 770 23.13 -5.47 10.98
C SER A 770 21.91 -6.25 10.54
N GLY A 771 21.16 -5.73 9.56
CA GLY A 771 19.99 -6.34 8.94
C GLY A 771 20.27 -7.40 7.86
N GLU A 772 21.52 -7.81 7.66
CA GLU A 772 21.97 -8.67 6.56
C GLU A 772 21.33 -10.08 6.55
N ALA A 773 20.84 -10.57 7.67
CA ALA A 773 20.32 -11.95 7.80
C ALA A 773 18.84 -12.11 7.34
N GLY A 774 18.49 -11.62 6.15
CA GLY A 774 17.18 -11.92 5.56
C GLY A 774 15.98 -11.27 6.25
N GLY A 775 16.12 -10.01 6.67
CA GLY A 775 15.04 -9.22 7.29
C GLY A 775 15.01 -9.27 8.81
N GLN A 776 15.97 -9.94 9.44
CA GLN A 776 16.13 -9.97 10.88
C GLN A 776 17.48 -9.33 11.27
N THR A 777 17.45 -8.36 12.20
CA THR A 777 18.67 -7.73 12.71
C THR A 777 19.43 -8.69 13.59
N GLU A 778 20.75 -8.81 13.38
CA GLU A 778 21.64 -9.68 14.12
C GLU A 778 22.86 -8.93 14.65
N ILE A 779 23.52 -9.45 15.69
CA ILE A 779 24.71 -8.88 16.33
C ILE A 779 25.97 -9.51 15.77
N TYR A 780 26.92 -8.65 15.42
CA TYR A 780 28.24 -9.04 14.92
C TYR A 780 29.35 -8.33 15.72
N ILE A 781 30.55 -8.93 15.72
CA ILE A 781 31.77 -8.33 16.23
C ILE A 781 32.79 -8.30 15.10
N ARG A 782 33.51 -7.18 14.97
CA ARG A 782 34.66 -7.02 14.06
C ARG A 782 35.88 -6.49 14.81
N PRO A 783 37.12 -6.86 14.42
CA PRO A 783 38.33 -6.19 14.89
C PRO A 783 38.33 -4.71 14.47
N TYR A 784 39.01 -3.89 15.26
CA TYR A 784 39.30 -2.49 14.91
C TYR A 784 40.78 -2.24 15.04
N PRO A 785 41.44 -1.53 14.09
CA PRO A 785 40.88 -0.90 12.88
C PRO A 785 40.66 -1.82 11.68
N GLU A 786 41.05 -3.08 11.77
CA GLU A 786 41.07 -4.04 10.66
C GLU A 786 39.73 -4.77 10.52
N ALA A 787 38.72 -4.22 10.03
CA ALA A 787 37.30 -4.70 9.99
C ALA A 787 37.04 -6.20 9.62
N ASN A 788 38.03 -7.07 9.48
CA ASN A 788 37.88 -8.50 9.16
C ASN A 788 38.85 -9.39 9.98
N PRO A 789 38.47 -10.65 10.29
CA PRO A 789 37.20 -11.30 10.04
C PRO A 789 36.11 -10.88 11.03
N ARG A 790 34.84 -10.88 10.56
CA ARG A 790 33.67 -10.69 11.44
C ARG A 790 33.25 -12.00 12.11
N ARG A 791 32.60 -11.89 13.27
CA ARG A 791 31.98 -13.01 13.99
C ARG A 791 30.52 -12.65 14.32
N LYS A 792 29.59 -13.56 14.02
CA LYS A 792 28.17 -13.43 14.43
C LYS A 792 28.04 -13.85 15.89
N VAL A 793 27.28 -13.09 16.68
CA VAL A 793 27.04 -13.34 18.11
C VAL A 793 25.63 -13.89 18.34
N SER A 794 24.62 -13.24 17.78
CA SER A 794 23.22 -13.65 17.96
C SER A 794 22.82 -14.75 16.98
N THR A 795 21.76 -15.52 17.29
CA THR A 795 21.30 -16.66 16.48
C THR A 795 19.85 -16.50 16.01
N ASN A 796 19.03 -15.76 16.75
CA ASN A 796 17.60 -15.57 16.48
C ASN A 796 17.21 -14.09 16.58
N GLY A 797 17.99 -13.24 15.97
CA GLY A 797 17.88 -11.80 16.08
C GLY A 797 18.68 -11.23 17.23
N GLY A 798 18.90 -9.91 17.18
CA GLY A 798 19.58 -9.18 18.23
C GLY A 798 19.70 -7.70 17.92
N THR A 799 19.54 -6.85 18.93
CA THR A 799 19.66 -5.39 18.82
C THR A 799 20.37 -4.81 20.04
N ALA A 800 20.88 -3.59 19.90
CA ALA A 800 21.50 -2.80 20.97
C ALA A 800 22.60 -3.55 21.72
N PRO A 801 23.70 -3.91 21.08
CA PRO A 801 24.83 -4.58 21.76
C PRO A 801 25.44 -3.68 22.83
N ARG A 802 25.83 -4.27 23.98
CA ARG A 802 26.58 -3.61 25.08
C ARG A 802 27.64 -4.53 25.63
N TRP A 803 28.86 -4.05 25.72
CA TRP A 803 29.91 -4.82 26.36
C TRP A 803 29.73 -4.87 27.86
N GLY A 804 29.92 -6.03 28.43
CA GLY A 804 30.08 -6.21 29.86
C GLY A 804 31.48 -5.83 30.34
N SER A 805 31.64 -5.80 31.69
CA SER A 805 32.91 -5.48 32.31
C SER A 805 34.06 -6.29 31.73
N TYR A 806 35.14 -5.61 31.45
CA TYR A 806 36.37 -6.20 30.94
C TYR A 806 36.22 -6.89 29.56
N GLY A 807 35.07 -6.70 28.86
CA GLY A 807 34.82 -7.26 27.53
C GLY A 807 34.77 -8.79 27.45
N LYS A 808 34.49 -9.47 28.56
CA LYS A 808 34.29 -10.92 28.61
C LYS A 808 32.90 -11.39 28.25
N GLU A 809 31.94 -10.47 28.18
CA GLU A 809 30.57 -10.72 27.83
C GLU A 809 30.05 -9.61 26.89
N LEU A 810 29.15 -9.97 25.99
CA LEU A 810 28.36 -9.05 25.20
C LEU A 810 26.89 -9.29 25.51
N PHE A 811 26.23 -8.23 25.93
CA PHE A 811 24.77 -8.20 26.12
C PHE A 811 24.09 -7.69 24.88
N TYR A 812 22.86 -8.16 24.62
CA TYR A 812 22.02 -7.65 23.55
C TYR A 812 20.56 -8.03 23.81
N LYS A 813 19.63 -7.37 23.10
CA LYS A 813 18.20 -7.63 23.23
C LYS A 813 17.67 -8.50 22.11
N VAL A 814 16.69 -9.36 22.44
CA VAL A 814 15.81 -10.05 21.48
C VAL A 814 14.37 -9.85 21.94
N GLY A 815 13.67 -8.87 21.35
CA GLY A 815 12.36 -8.47 21.88
C GLY A 815 12.46 -7.98 23.33
N GLY A 816 11.67 -8.56 24.24
CA GLY A 816 11.69 -8.28 25.68
C GLY A 816 12.82 -8.96 26.47
N LYS A 817 13.58 -9.85 25.82
CA LYS A 817 14.65 -10.63 26.47
C LYS A 817 15.97 -9.90 26.44
N LEU A 818 16.69 -9.90 27.57
CA LEU A 818 18.10 -9.55 27.59
C LEU A 818 18.93 -10.84 27.51
N MET A 819 19.82 -10.88 26.52
CA MET A 819 20.71 -12.00 26.24
C MET A 819 22.14 -11.67 26.63
N ALA A 820 22.92 -12.67 26.99
CA ALA A 820 24.35 -12.58 27.23
C ALA A 820 25.09 -13.65 26.44
N SER A 821 26.24 -13.28 25.88
CA SER A 821 27.16 -14.21 25.23
C SER A 821 28.57 -14.00 25.81
N SER A 822 29.26 -15.08 26.22
CA SER A 822 30.64 -15.00 26.63
C SER A 822 31.54 -14.71 25.43
N ILE A 823 32.54 -13.85 25.64
CA ILE A 823 33.50 -13.46 24.61
C ILE A 823 34.90 -13.76 25.10
N ASP A 824 35.58 -14.71 24.47
CA ASP A 824 37.02 -14.92 24.66
C ASP A 824 37.77 -14.27 23.47
N ARG A 825 38.83 -13.56 23.78
CA ARG A 825 39.62 -12.75 22.84
C ARG A 825 41.07 -13.17 22.74
N THR A 826 41.43 -14.32 23.34
CA THR A 826 42.81 -14.81 23.41
C THR A 826 42.90 -16.32 23.13
N PRO A 827 43.68 -16.78 22.14
CA PRO A 827 44.40 -15.99 21.12
C PRO A 827 43.48 -15.43 20.02
N ASP A 828 42.32 -16.09 19.75
CA ASP A 828 41.33 -15.72 18.73
C ASP A 828 40.01 -15.28 19.36
N LEU A 829 39.24 -14.53 18.60
CA LEU A 829 37.87 -14.14 19.00
C LEU A 829 36.94 -15.36 18.98
N VAL A 830 36.57 -15.85 20.14
CA VAL A 830 35.60 -16.94 20.32
C VAL A 830 34.34 -16.40 20.97
N VAL A 831 33.20 -16.68 20.38
CA VAL A 831 31.87 -16.29 20.86
C VAL A 831 31.20 -17.52 21.44
N GLY A 832 30.82 -17.46 22.72
CA GLY A 832 30.08 -18.53 23.39
C GLY A 832 28.59 -18.57 23.01
N THR A 833 27.93 -19.65 23.39
CA THR A 833 26.48 -19.80 23.12
C THR A 833 25.69 -18.74 23.88
N PRO A 834 24.85 -17.96 23.21
CA PRO A 834 24.00 -16.98 23.85
C PRO A 834 22.99 -17.64 24.82
N HIS A 835 22.77 -17.01 25.98
CA HIS A 835 21.75 -17.42 26.93
C HIS A 835 20.92 -16.22 27.41
N GLU A 836 19.67 -16.48 27.77
CA GLU A 836 18.76 -15.47 28.31
C GLU A 836 19.13 -15.19 29.77
N LEU A 837 19.24 -13.90 30.12
CA LEU A 837 19.36 -13.47 31.51
C LEU A 837 17.99 -13.31 32.15
N PHE A 838 17.13 -12.52 31.52
CA PHE A 838 15.75 -12.30 31.94
C PHE A 838 14.89 -11.79 30.79
N ASN A 839 13.58 -11.78 31.01
CA ASN A 839 12.57 -11.27 30.07
C ASN A 839 11.64 -10.29 30.77
N GLY A 840 11.19 -9.26 30.08
CA GLY A 840 10.25 -8.26 30.61
C GLY A 840 9.93 -7.16 29.62
N PRO A 841 9.00 -6.25 30.00
CA PRO A 841 8.59 -5.14 29.15
C PRO A 841 9.64 -4.03 29.18
N TYR A 842 10.84 -4.31 28.67
CA TYR A 842 11.96 -3.38 28.68
C TYR A 842 12.24 -2.85 27.27
N GLY A 843 12.27 -1.52 27.12
CA GLY A 843 12.72 -0.82 25.93
C GLY A 843 14.24 -0.70 25.84
N ALA A 844 14.76 0.52 25.76
CA ALA A 844 16.20 0.77 25.73
C ALA A 844 16.88 0.44 27.07
N TYR A 845 18.16 0.11 27.01
CA TYR A 845 18.96 -0.22 28.20
C TYR A 845 20.42 0.18 28.04
N ASP A 846 21.12 0.21 29.17
CA ASP A 846 22.58 0.22 29.23
C ASP A 846 23.09 -0.62 30.41
N ALA A 847 24.29 -1.15 30.29
CA ALA A 847 24.89 -1.97 31.35
C ALA A 847 25.68 -1.09 32.33
N LEU A 848 25.57 -1.35 33.65
CA LEU A 848 26.48 -0.76 34.62
C LEU A 848 27.91 -1.31 34.37
N PRO A 849 28.98 -0.53 34.68
CA PRO A 849 30.37 -0.97 34.47
C PRO A 849 30.70 -2.30 35.14
N SER A 850 30.03 -2.68 36.20
CA SER A 850 30.18 -3.99 36.87
C SER A 850 29.65 -5.17 36.04
N GLY A 851 28.73 -4.92 35.07
CA GLY A 851 28.03 -5.97 34.35
C GLY A 851 27.04 -6.80 35.21
N GLN A 852 26.80 -6.39 36.47
CA GLN A 852 25.92 -7.10 37.40
C GLN A 852 24.50 -6.58 37.39
N SER A 853 24.30 -5.37 36.86
CA SER A 853 22.97 -4.76 36.71
C SER A 853 22.90 -3.83 35.49
N PHE A 854 21.68 -3.51 35.10
CA PHE A 854 21.38 -2.77 33.91
C PHE A 854 20.42 -1.61 34.25
N VAL A 855 20.65 -0.44 33.67
CA VAL A 855 19.67 0.64 33.66
C VAL A 855 18.75 0.41 32.47
N MET A 856 17.46 0.30 32.74
CA MET A 856 16.47 -0.05 31.72
C MET A 856 15.29 0.91 31.73
N VAL A 857 14.77 1.18 30.56
CA VAL A 857 13.47 1.85 30.38
C VAL A 857 12.40 0.75 30.47
N LYS A 858 11.69 0.69 31.59
CA LYS A 858 10.61 -0.26 31.81
C LYS A 858 9.31 0.33 31.24
N GLU A 859 8.85 -0.25 30.17
CA GLU A 859 7.59 0.11 29.54
C GLU A 859 6.39 -0.32 30.39
N MET A 860 5.20 0.19 30.08
CA MET A 860 3.98 -0.17 30.80
C MET A 860 3.68 -1.67 30.62
N ALA A 861 3.14 -2.29 31.67
CA ALA A 861 2.67 -3.67 31.59
C ALA A 861 1.49 -3.81 30.63
N ASP A 862 1.30 -5.00 30.08
CA ASP A 862 0.35 -5.34 29.00
C ASP A 862 -1.13 -4.95 29.24
N GLY A 863 -1.55 -4.65 30.46
CA GLY A 863 -2.92 -4.24 30.80
C GLY A 863 -3.26 -2.77 30.52
N ASP A 864 -2.26 -1.91 30.37
CA ASP A 864 -2.42 -0.46 30.23
C ASP A 864 -2.18 0.06 28.79
N GLN A 865 -1.78 -0.82 27.87
CA GLN A 865 -1.55 -0.45 26.47
C GLN A 865 -2.87 -0.49 25.68
N PRO A 866 -3.14 0.48 24.82
CA PRO A 866 -4.31 0.44 23.96
C PRO A 866 -4.13 -0.65 22.91
N THR A 867 -4.86 -1.73 23.06
CA THR A 867 -4.84 -2.87 22.15
C THR A 867 -6.10 -2.93 21.26
N ARG A 868 -6.91 -1.83 21.27
CA ARG A 868 -8.18 -1.83 20.55
C ARG A 868 -8.09 -0.98 19.31
N ILE A 869 -8.37 -1.62 18.17
CA ILE A 869 -8.63 -0.96 16.91
C ILE A 869 -10.14 -0.72 16.84
N ASN A 870 -10.54 0.54 16.73
CA ASN A 870 -11.94 0.93 16.72
C ASN A 870 -12.38 1.22 15.29
N PHE A 871 -13.49 0.64 14.87
CA PHE A 871 -14.14 0.89 13.59
C PHE A 871 -15.37 1.76 13.80
N VAL A 872 -15.55 2.76 12.97
CA VAL A 872 -16.75 3.63 12.93
C VAL A 872 -17.27 3.61 11.50
N LEU A 873 -18.40 2.97 11.31
CA LEU A 873 -19.08 2.96 10.00
C LEU A 873 -20.04 4.16 9.93
N ASN A 874 -20.31 4.67 8.73
CA ASN A 874 -21.17 5.83 8.46
C ASN A 874 -20.67 7.12 9.17
N TRP A 875 -19.38 7.25 9.36
CA TRP A 875 -18.76 8.37 10.08
C TRP A 875 -19.02 9.74 9.45
N PHE A 876 -19.17 9.82 8.14
CA PHE A 876 -19.44 11.09 7.45
C PHE A 876 -20.77 11.73 7.83
N ASP A 877 -21.76 10.95 8.19
CA ASP A 877 -23.05 11.50 8.67
C ASP A 877 -22.90 12.09 10.08
N GLU A 878 -22.11 11.46 10.94
CA GLU A 878 -21.73 12.01 12.24
C GLU A 878 -20.91 13.30 12.09
N LEU A 879 -19.91 13.32 11.20
CA LEU A 879 -19.12 14.51 10.91
C LEU A 879 -19.98 15.69 10.46
N LYS A 880 -20.89 15.49 9.51
CA LYS A 880 -21.85 16.52 9.08
C LYS A 880 -22.70 17.02 10.23
N ARG A 881 -23.23 16.13 11.05
CA ARG A 881 -24.04 16.49 12.23
C ARG A 881 -23.27 17.37 13.23
N LEU A 882 -22.02 16.97 13.56
CA LEU A 882 -21.18 17.70 14.51
C LEU A 882 -20.80 19.10 14.00
N THR A 883 -20.56 19.24 12.71
CA THR A 883 -20.18 20.51 12.09
C THR A 883 -21.39 21.42 11.80
N SER A 884 -22.59 20.85 11.63
CA SER A 884 -23.84 21.61 11.40
C SER A 884 -24.44 22.18 12.71
N ALA A 885 -24.25 21.53 13.85
CA ALA A 885 -24.83 21.89 15.12
C ALA A 885 -24.25 23.18 15.78
N LYS A 886 -23.23 23.79 15.20
CA LYS A 886 -22.53 25.00 15.67
C LYS A 886 -22.72 26.21 14.73
N ARG A 887 -23.66 26.18 13.79
CA ARG A 887 -24.07 27.35 13.01
C ARG A 887 -25.17 28.15 13.67
#